data_8f8fa8205f94bafa9a279f488ba28bff
#
_entry.id   8f8fa8205f94bafa9a279f488ba28bff
#
_cell.length_a   1.000
_cell.length_b   1.000
_cell.length_c   1.000
_cell.angle_alpha   90.00
_cell.angle_beta   90.00
_cell.angle_gamma   90.00
#
_symmetry.space_group_name_H-M   'P 1'
#
loop_
_entity.id
_entity.type
_entity.pdbx_description
1 polymer ?
#
loop_
_entity_poly.entity_id
_entity_poly.type
_entity_poly.pdbx_seq_one_letter_code
_entity_poly.pdbx_strand_id
1 'polypeptide(L)'
;MSIKSASSSATSFSLTETVSDGTSTYTVVAVDDYAFRYSEASTIVLPATVQSLGYGAFMSTQASSITLSRDLKTIGDYCFYAARSLPTITIPEGVEEIGTDKNSSAFGTCYALKEIKFPSTLKKIWNSTFYHCGLESVTLPDNVTEVCKNAFNSCDKLTTVTLSKNLEILGEGAFGECKALTTINNVPSTLKSIGGEAFFDCPITSFTIPAACEEVGARAFSNTACVTIDVASGNKNYVKIGDAVYTTDKSLLVAYPPKSTVTTVNVEKGCKGIYGGAFQGAQVTTVTLPSTVIALDDFAFCQSALSSIKLSENIVYIGEQAFAATKITSMTVPNGLRDLPDAVFAGCESLTSVTFGSNLKTFGIRQFYKDTALKEVHFTGSKAPEIGYWDYTSQTPFFGVPDKQVIVYVPKGTAEAYKDFGEFDAVASITENATGIFTPTSITPADKAEVTTLDKLTFNFAENATIVNRNPAIKVLCGNLVGGIPMGETVEVGMWLINNNKPASPYAVPLDEYGEDGMPINMADGKTYFVIVPAGTFKNAAGDLNEEITLQYAGKWVEPQFMPIAVSPESGSELKQLENVFLTFESAPKKVYNCSSKVKLIEGTLENGVPVGKETMGDADEWIVNVVGNKLQVFPGDLDYYLTPIVLEKNKEYYLVIGERAVYSASNVYNKQIVLKYTAKGSSGVEVVETDAYVVKNGDAIEVGVTGEATVQVFNAAGVMVGNVATADVATFDGLNSGVYVVRIVSKAGVKTVKVAI
;
A
#
# COMPACT_ATOMS: atom_id res chain seq x y z
N MET A 1 10.09 -12.21 50.50
CA MET A 1 10.19 -13.66 50.31
C MET A 1 9.17 -14.12 49.30
N SER A 2 9.46 -15.11 48.51
CA SER A 2 8.54 -15.67 47.50
C SER A 2 8.14 -17.11 47.83
N ILE A 3 6.97 -17.51 47.36
CA ILE A 3 6.49 -18.89 47.42
C ILE A 3 7.08 -19.65 46.25
N LYS A 4 7.95 -20.65 46.49
CA LYS A 4 8.69 -21.38 45.45
C LYS A 4 8.02 -22.66 44.97
N SER A 5 7.31 -23.35 45.86
CA SER A 5 6.55 -24.54 45.50
C SER A 5 5.50 -24.87 46.57
N ALA A 6 4.40 -25.49 46.15
CA ALA A 6 3.36 -26.02 47.01
C ALA A 6 3.43 -27.55 47.04
N SER A 7 3.08 -28.18 48.19
CA SER A 7 2.96 -29.64 48.28
C SER A 7 1.82 -30.14 47.40
N SER A 8 2.05 -31.16 46.58
CA SER A 8 1.05 -31.73 45.67
C SER A 8 -0.12 -32.43 46.40
N SER A 9 0.02 -32.75 47.68
CA SER A 9 -0.98 -33.51 48.45
C SER A 9 -1.92 -32.63 49.31
N ALA A 10 -1.71 -31.33 49.34
CA ALA A 10 -2.58 -30.43 50.11
C ALA A 10 -3.92 -30.20 49.40
N THR A 11 -5.03 -30.33 50.10
CA THR A 11 -6.39 -30.10 49.57
C THR A 11 -6.78 -28.61 49.57
N SER A 12 -6.08 -27.80 50.36
CA SER A 12 -6.27 -26.34 50.37
C SER A 12 -5.01 -25.64 50.86
N PHE A 13 -4.80 -24.39 50.39
CA PHE A 13 -3.76 -23.50 50.87
C PHE A 13 -4.38 -22.19 51.37
N SER A 14 -4.08 -21.83 52.61
CA SER A 14 -4.30 -20.48 53.14
C SER A 14 -2.97 -19.99 53.67
N LEU A 15 -2.38 -19.03 52.95
CA LEU A 15 -1.01 -18.60 53.19
C LEU A 15 -1.00 -17.38 54.13
N THR A 16 -0.02 -17.32 55.04
CA THR A 16 0.17 -16.18 55.96
C THR A 16 0.97 -15.08 55.31
N GLU A 17 0.77 -13.82 55.77
CA GLU A 17 1.51 -12.65 55.27
C GLU A 17 3.01 -12.73 55.59
N THR A 18 3.37 -13.46 56.63
CA THR A 18 4.75 -13.60 57.08
C THR A 18 5.13 -15.07 57.35
N VAL A 19 6.40 -15.37 57.13
CA VAL A 19 7.01 -16.68 57.38
C VAL A 19 8.28 -16.44 58.20
N SER A 20 8.53 -17.29 59.22
CA SER A 20 9.75 -17.23 60.04
C SER A 20 10.64 -18.43 59.78
N ASP A 21 11.95 -18.23 59.72
CA ASP A 21 12.98 -19.26 59.67
C ASP A 21 13.51 -19.59 61.11
N GLY A 22 12.87 -19.04 62.11
CA GLY A 22 13.29 -19.20 63.53
C GLY A 22 14.23 -18.10 64.04
N THR A 23 14.83 -17.33 63.13
CA THR A 23 15.73 -16.22 63.43
C THR A 23 15.18 -14.87 62.96
N SER A 24 14.52 -14.84 61.78
CA SER A 24 13.97 -13.67 61.15
C SER A 24 12.56 -13.92 60.66
N THR A 25 11.74 -12.88 60.60
CA THR A 25 10.40 -12.92 60.00
C THR A 25 10.42 -12.20 58.66
N TYR A 26 9.92 -12.85 57.61
CA TYR A 26 9.92 -12.39 56.24
C TYR A 26 8.49 -12.18 55.76
N THR A 27 8.22 -11.06 55.06
CA THR A 27 6.94 -10.83 54.40
C THR A 27 6.90 -11.59 53.10
N VAL A 28 5.80 -12.26 52.77
CA VAL A 28 5.55 -12.95 51.54
C VAL A 28 5.03 -11.96 50.51
N VAL A 29 5.80 -11.65 49.46
CA VAL A 29 5.48 -10.60 48.47
C VAL A 29 5.34 -11.13 47.04
N ALA A 30 5.66 -12.38 46.78
CA ALA A 30 5.58 -12.96 45.45
C ALA A 30 5.22 -14.44 45.48
N VAL A 31 4.62 -14.92 44.40
CA VAL A 31 4.51 -16.32 44.00
C VAL A 31 5.47 -16.53 42.85
N ASP A 32 6.46 -17.39 43.01
CA ASP A 32 7.48 -17.67 42.00
C ASP A 32 6.92 -18.47 40.81
N ASP A 33 7.74 -18.59 39.79
CA ASP A 33 7.43 -19.37 38.59
C ASP A 33 7.05 -20.82 38.98
N TYR A 34 5.93 -21.27 38.41
CA TYR A 34 5.41 -22.63 38.57
C TYR A 34 5.09 -23.07 40.02
N ALA A 35 5.01 -22.16 40.99
CA ALA A 35 4.88 -22.50 42.43
C ALA A 35 3.68 -23.40 42.75
N PHE A 36 2.52 -23.20 42.10
CA PHE A 36 1.31 -24.05 42.26
C PHE A 36 0.97 -24.82 40.96
N ARG A 37 1.97 -25.03 40.10
CA ARG A 37 1.76 -25.83 38.89
C ARG A 37 1.36 -27.26 39.24
N TYR A 38 0.28 -27.75 38.56
CA TYR A 38 -0.31 -29.07 38.83
C TYR A 38 -0.81 -29.29 40.27
N SER A 39 -0.99 -28.22 41.07
CA SER A 39 -1.55 -28.35 42.42
C SER A 39 -2.94 -29.00 42.41
N GLU A 40 -3.17 -29.97 43.25
CA GLU A 40 -4.45 -30.67 43.47
C GLU A 40 -5.37 -29.93 44.46
N ALA A 41 -4.88 -28.84 45.06
CA ALA A 41 -5.65 -28.06 46.00
C ALA A 41 -6.90 -27.46 45.35
N SER A 42 -8.06 -27.69 45.96
CA SER A 42 -9.34 -27.12 45.48
C SER A 42 -9.50 -25.65 45.80
N THR A 43 -8.80 -25.14 46.83
CA THR A 43 -8.87 -23.76 47.27
C THR A 43 -7.48 -23.20 47.58
N ILE A 44 -7.17 -22.03 47.06
CA ILE A 44 -5.92 -21.32 47.33
C ILE A 44 -6.24 -19.88 47.72
N VAL A 45 -5.77 -19.43 48.86
CA VAL A 45 -5.91 -18.07 49.36
C VAL A 45 -4.53 -17.44 49.51
N LEU A 46 -4.25 -16.43 48.73
CA LEU A 46 -2.99 -15.67 48.85
C LEU A 46 -3.09 -14.61 49.95
N PRO A 47 -1.98 -14.32 50.64
CA PRO A 47 -1.95 -13.24 51.64
C PRO A 47 -2.04 -11.87 50.94
N ALA A 48 -2.53 -10.89 51.70
CA ALA A 48 -2.75 -9.54 51.18
C ALA A 48 -1.47 -8.85 50.67
N THR A 49 -0.31 -9.30 51.09
CA THR A 49 1.02 -8.75 50.81
C THR A 49 1.65 -9.18 49.48
N VAL A 50 1.07 -10.18 48.80
CA VAL A 50 1.61 -10.65 47.50
C VAL A 50 1.36 -9.60 46.39
N GLN A 51 2.44 -9.17 45.75
CA GLN A 51 2.43 -8.14 44.70
C GLN A 51 2.65 -8.69 43.30
N SER A 52 3.22 -9.90 43.17
CA SER A 52 3.52 -10.50 41.86
C SER A 52 3.25 -11.98 41.80
N LEU A 53 2.75 -12.44 40.66
CA LEU A 53 2.63 -13.84 40.30
C LEU A 53 3.57 -14.12 39.12
N GLY A 54 4.43 -15.14 39.31
CA GLY A 54 5.44 -15.54 38.33
C GLY A 54 4.85 -16.28 37.12
N TYR A 55 5.74 -16.64 36.20
CA TYR A 55 5.43 -17.42 35.00
C TYR A 55 4.80 -18.74 35.38
N GLY A 56 3.64 -19.08 34.83
CA GLY A 56 2.97 -20.35 35.05
C GLY A 56 2.68 -20.67 36.52
N ALA A 57 2.61 -19.69 37.42
CA ALA A 57 2.53 -19.88 38.87
C ALA A 57 1.39 -20.83 39.28
N PHE A 58 0.25 -20.81 38.60
CA PHE A 58 -0.93 -21.67 38.79
C PHE A 58 -1.23 -22.55 37.57
N MET A 59 -0.26 -22.74 36.68
CA MET A 59 -0.45 -23.51 35.44
C MET A 59 -0.99 -24.93 35.75
N SER A 60 -2.09 -25.30 35.09
CA SER A 60 -2.74 -26.62 35.24
C SER A 60 -3.13 -26.99 36.68
N THR A 61 -3.38 -25.99 37.54
CA THR A 61 -3.92 -26.22 38.88
C THR A 61 -5.34 -26.83 38.84
N GLN A 62 -5.70 -27.65 39.78
CA GLN A 62 -7.06 -28.19 39.97
C GLN A 62 -7.95 -27.28 40.82
N ALA A 63 -7.45 -26.11 41.23
CA ALA A 63 -8.18 -25.21 42.08
C ALA A 63 -9.50 -24.74 41.46
N SER A 64 -10.58 -24.90 42.18
CA SER A 64 -11.90 -24.36 41.83
C SER A 64 -12.15 -23.00 42.45
N SER A 65 -11.28 -22.57 43.37
CA SER A 65 -11.33 -21.22 43.97
C SER A 65 -9.90 -20.72 44.27
N ILE A 66 -9.60 -19.52 43.73
CA ILE A 66 -8.36 -18.84 44.02
C ILE A 66 -8.69 -17.38 44.43
N THR A 67 -8.27 -17.03 45.64
CA THR A 67 -8.38 -15.64 46.15
C THR A 67 -7.04 -14.98 45.99
N LEU A 68 -7.00 -13.95 45.11
CA LEU A 68 -5.81 -13.16 44.84
C LEU A 68 -5.56 -12.13 45.92
N SER A 69 -4.31 -11.71 46.07
CA SER A 69 -3.91 -10.61 46.97
C SER A 69 -4.52 -9.31 46.53
N ARG A 70 -5.01 -8.51 47.47
CA ARG A 70 -5.49 -7.14 47.20
C ARG A 70 -4.37 -6.18 46.74
N ASP A 71 -3.12 -6.45 47.10
CA ASP A 71 -1.95 -5.64 46.76
C ASP A 71 -1.26 -6.10 45.47
N LEU A 72 -1.86 -7.04 44.73
CA LEU A 72 -1.32 -7.59 43.48
C LEU A 72 -1.15 -6.49 42.42
N LYS A 73 0.01 -6.50 41.75
CA LYS A 73 0.38 -5.56 40.68
C LYS A 73 0.61 -6.25 39.36
N THR A 74 1.19 -7.46 39.35
CA THR A 74 1.60 -8.14 38.13
C THR A 74 1.14 -9.59 38.12
N ILE A 75 0.66 -10.04 36.94
CA ILE A 75 0.30 -11.40 36.63
C ILE A 75 1.19 -11.82 35.44
N GLY A 76 2.05 -12.82 35.66
CA GLY A 76 2.99 -13.32 34.65
C GLY A 76 2.33 -14.08 33.52
N ASP A 77 3.13 -14.36 32.50
CA ASP A 77 2.69 -15.17 31.35
C ASP A 77 2.35 -16.58 31.80
N TYR A 78 1.36 -17.21 31.14
CA TYR A 78 0.86 -18.55 31.45
C TYR A 78 0.43 -18.76 32.90
N CYS A 79 0.30 -17.70 33.70
CA CYS A 79 0.10 -17.77 35.14
C CYS A 79 -1.00 -18.80 35.56
N PHE A 80 -2.16 -18.72 34.90
CA PHE A 80 -3.31 -19.65 35.12
C PHE A 80 -3.57 -20.54 33.92
N TYR A 81 -2.60 -20.72 33.00
CA TYR A 81 -2.79 -21.54 31.80
C TYR A 81 -3.29 -22.91 32.13
N ALA A 82 -4.36 -23.35 31.47
CA ALA A 82 -5.00 -24.65 31.72
C ALA A 82 -5.50 -24.89 33.17
N ALA A 83 -5.85 -23.84 33.93
CA ALA A 83 -6.56 -23.93 35.20
C ALA A 83 -8.03 -24.32 34.95
N ARG A 84 -8.25 -25.60 34.57
CA ARG A 84 -9.51 -26.09 33.99
C ARG A 84 -10.65 -26.28 34.97
N SER A 85 -10.42 -26.10 36.25
CA SER A 85 -11.42 -26.24 37.32
C SER A 85 -11.88 -24.89 37.90
N LEU A 86 -11.29 -23.78 37.47
CA LEU A 86 -11.53 -22.45 37.99
C LEU A 86 -12.71 -21.78 37.26
N PRO A 87 -13.90 -21.64 37.88
CA PRO A 87 -15.08 -21.10 37.18
C PRO A 87 -15.14 -19.57 37.15
N THR A 88 -14.55 -18.90 38.13
CA THR A 88 -14.54 -17.45 38.26
C THR A 88 -13.27 -16.98 38.92
N ILE A 89 -12.85 -15.77 38.58
CA ILE A 89 -11.75 -15.09 39.26
C ILE A 89 -11.98 -13.58 39.29
N THR A 90 -11.56 -12.94 40.38
CA THR A 90 -11.56 -11.47 40.49
C THR A 90 -10.12 -10.99 40.49
N ILE A 91 -9.78 -10.15 39.53
CA ILE A 91 -8.48 -9.48 39.46
C ILE A 91 -8.56 -8.23 40.34
N PRO A 92 -7.65 -8.05 41.30
CA PRO A 92 -7.72 -6.93 42.24
C PRO A 92 -7.32 -5.59 41.60
N GLU A 93 -7.79 -4.50 42.24
CA GLU A 93 -7.39 -3.14 41.85
C GLU A 93 -5.88 -2.96 41.97
N GLY A 94 -5.31 -2.22 41.02
CA GLY A 94 -3.87 -1.96 40.95
C GLY A 94 -3.13 -2.89 39.98
N VAL A 95 -3.77 -3.91 39.42
CA VAL A 95 -3.28 -4.64 38.25
C VAL A 95 -3.60 -3.83 37.00
N GLU A 96 -2.57 -3.44 36.25
CA GLU A 96 -2.71 -2.62 35.05
C GLU A 96 -2.65 -3.47 33.77
N GLU A 97 -1.97 -4.62 33.80
CA GLU A 97 -1.81 -5.52 32.66
C GLU A 97 -1.90 -6.99 33.12
N ILE A 98 -2.41 -7.86 32.25
CA ILE A 98 -2.49 -9.32 32.46
C ILE A 98 -1.62 -10.00 31.41
N GLY A 99 -0.53 -10.62 31.84
CA GLY A 99 0.53 -11.15 30.97
C GLY A 99 1.57 -10.08 30.64
N THR A 100 2.44 -10.40 29.69
CA THR A 100 3.48 -9.51 29.18
C THR A 100 3.50 -9.52 27.66
N ASP A 101 4.35 -8.68 27.06
CA ASP A 101 4.58 -8.60 25.61
C ASP A 101 5.30 -9.82 25.00
N LYS A 102 5.83 -10.71 25.86
CA LYS A 102 6.66 -11.84 25.40
C LYS A 102 5.84 -13.07 25.02
N ASN A 103 5.05 -13.61 25.96
CA ASN A 103 4.38 -14.90 25.77
C ASN A 103 3.05 -15.00 26.53
N SER A 104 2.22 -14.02 26.59
CA SER A 104 1.10 -13.96 27.55
C SER A 104 0.36 -15.29 27.82
N SER A 105 -0.76 -15.60 27.18
CA SER A 105 -1.63 -16.77 27.49
C SER A 105 -1.93 -16.96 28.98
N ALA A 106 -2.00 -15.85 29.73
CA ALA A 106 -2.06 -15.90 31.20
C ALA A 106 -3.21 -16.77 31.74
N PHE A 107 -4.35 -16.81 31.04
CA PHE A 107 -5.52 -17.66 31.31
C PHE A 107 -5.83 -18.63 30.15
N GLY A 108 -4.92 -18.84 29.22
CA GLY A 108 -5.18 -19.69 28.05
C GLY A 108 -5.71 -21.06 28.45
N THR A 109 -6.70 -21.57 27.70
CA THR A 109 -7.35 -22.89 27.86
C THR A 109 -8.02 -23.14 29.22
N CYS A 110 -8.47 -22.10 29.91
CA CYS A 110 -9.28 -22.16 31.11
C CYS A 110 -10.74 -22.46 30.75
N TYR A 111 -11.08 -23.68 30.34
CA TYR A 111 -12.41 -24.03 29.81
C TYR A 111 -13.55 -23.90 30.83
N ALA A 112 -13.28 -23.97 32.14
CA ALA A 112 -14.28 -23.75 33.17
C ALA A 112 -14.52 -22.27 33.51
N LEU A 113 -13.62 -21.38 33.11
CA LEU A 113 -13.67 -19.94 33.45
C LEU A 113 -14.82 -19.26 32.69
N LYS A 114 -15.94 -19.05 33.41
CA LYS A 114 -17.18 -18.46 32.86
C LYS A 114 -17.25 -16.96 33.07
N GLU A 115 -16.67 -16.49 34.14
CA GLU A 115 -16.73 -15.06 34.52
C GLU A 115 -15.35 -14.61 35.04
N ILE A 116 -14.94 -13.42 34.59
CA ILE A 116 -13.79 -12.70 35.12
C ILE A 116 -14.21 -11.28 35.50
N LYS A 117 -13.79 -10.83 36.67
CA LYS A 117 -13.95 -9.43 37.11
C LYS A 117 -12.63 -8.71 36.93
N PHE A 118 -12.61 -7.76 36.02
CA PHE A 118 -11.45 -6.91 35.76
C PHE A 118 -11.39 -5.71 36.72
N PRO A 119 -10.18 -5.27 37.12
CA PRO A 119 -10.01 -4.03 37.87
C PRO A 119 -10.21 -2.82 36.97
N SER A 120 -10.63 -1.70 37.57
CA SER A 120 -10.74 -0.43 36.84
C SER A 120 -9.37 0.11 36.37
N THR A 121 -8.28 -0.35 36.96
CA THR A 121 -6.89 0.01 36.63
C THR A 121 -6.35 -0.67 35.38
N LEU A 122 -7.02 -1.70 34.84
CA LEU A 122 -6.56 -2.46 33.69
C LEU A 122 -6.45 -1.58 32.44
N LYS A 123 -5.28 -1.58 31.79
CA LYS A 123 -4.97 -0.77 30.59
C LYS A 123 -4.83 -1.61 29.32
N LYS A 124 -4.38 -2.86 29.47
CA LYS A 124 -4.05 -3.70 28.34
C LYS A 124 -4.29 -5.18 28.61
N ILE A 125 -4.75 -5.89 27.60
CA ILE A 125 -4.88 -7.36 27.59
C ILE A 125 -3.94 -7.91 26.53
N TRP A 126 -2.92 -8.63 26.96
CA TRP A 126 -1.86 -9.15 26.11
C TRP A 126 -2.27 -10.35 25.23
N ASN A 127 -1.36 -10.79 24.38
CA ASN A 127 -1.59 -11.85 23.39
C ASN A 127 -2.14 -13.12 24.04
N SER A 128 -3.18 -13.69 23.42
CA SER A 128 -3.79 -14.98 23.80
C SER A 128 -4.18 -15.08 25.27
N THR A 129 -4.29 -13.97 26.00
CA THR A 129 -4.51 -13.98 27.46
C THR A 129 -5.66 -14.90 27.86
N PHE A 130 -6.79 -14.88 27.14
CA PHE A 130 -7.98 -15.73 27.37
C PHE A 130 -8.28 -16.68 26.22
N TYR A 131 -7.25 -17.07 25.47
CA TYR A 131 -7.39 -18.01 24.36
C TYR A 131 -8.07 -19.31 24.83
N HIS A 132 -9.12 -19.76 24.11
CA HIS A 132 -9.89 -20.96 24.44
C HIS A 132 -10.48 -20.99 25.88
N CYS A 133 -10.92 -19.87 26.40
CA CYS A 133 -11.62 -19.81 27.69
C CYS A 133 -13.11 -20.09 27.58
N GLY A 134 -13.69 -20.55 28.69
CA GLY A 134 -15.13 -20.81 28.81
C GLY A 134 -15.98 -19.58 29.09
N LEU A 135 -15.46 -18.35 28.91
CA LEU A 135 -16.13 -17.09 29.21
C LEU A 135 -17.47 -16.98 28.48
N GLU A 136 -18.54 -16.59 29.21
CA GLU A 136 -19.90 -16.45 28.67
C GLU A 136 -20.17 -14.99 28.27
N SER A 137 -19.58 -14.02 28.96
CA SER A 137 -19.62 -12.60 28.64
C SER A 137 -18.36 -11.88 29.13
N VAL A 138 -18.00 -10.77 28.48
CA VAL A 138 -16.86 -9.92 28.84
C VAL A 138 -17.30 -8.47 28.82
N THR A 139 -16.93 -7.75 29.90
CA THR A 139 -17.02 -6.28 29.96
C THR A 139 -15.64 -5.72 30.23
N LEU A 140 -15.09 -4.98 29.28
CA LEU A 140 -13.78 -4.34 29.40
C LEU A 140 -13.91 -3.02 30.17
N PRO A 141 -13.04 -2.77 31.17
CA PRO A 141 -13.00 -1.49 31.86
C PRO A 141 -12.64 -0.33 30.92
N ASP A 142 -13.10 0.89 31.28
CA ASP A 142 -12.92 2.09 30.45
C ASP A 142 -11.44 2.49 30.25
N ASN A 143 -10.51 2.01 31.10
CA ASN A 143 -9.08 2.29 30.97
C ASN A 143 -8.35 1.36 29.97
N VAL A 144 -9.02 0.31 29.47
CA VAL A 144 -8.42 -0.58 28.46
C VAL A 144 -8.37 0.14 27.13
N THR A 145 -7.16 0.36 26.62
CA THR A 145 -6.91 1.00 25.31
C THR A 145 -6.52 0.01 24.25
N GLU A 146 -6.09 -1.21 24.63
CA GLU A 146 -5.60 -2.22 23.69
C GLU A 146 -6.00 -3.63 24.11
N VAL A 147 -6.56 -4.38 23.16
CA VAL A 147 -6.77 -5.81 23.21
C VAL A 147 -5.88 -6.43 22.14
N CYS A 148 -4.87 -7.19 22.56
CA CYS A 148 -3.83 -7.71 21.66
C CYS A 148 -4.28 -8.94 20.85
N LYS A 149 -3.34 -9.47 20.05
CA LYS A 149 -3.53 -10.63 19.17
C LYS A 149 -4.10 -11.82 19.93
N ASN A 150 -5.17 -12.43 19.38
CA ASN A 150 -5.83 -13.64 19.86
C ASN A 150 -6.29 -13.57 21.32
N ALA A 151 -6.44 -12.38 21.92
CA ALA A 151 -6.66 -12.24 23.36
C ALA A 151 -7.88 -13.04 23.89
N PHE A 152 -8.96 -13.12 23.12
CA PHE A 152 -10.16 -13.91 23.40
C PHE A 152 -10.49 -14.91 22.27
N ASN A 153 -9.51 -15.25 21.43
CA ASN A 153 -9.74 -16.15 20.30
C ASN A 153 -10.27 -17.50 20.80
N SER A 154 -11.22 -18.09 20.04
CA SER A 154 -11.83 -19.38 20.31
C SER A 154 -12.51 -19.50 21.69
N CYS A 155 -13.03 -18.38 22.23
CA CYS A 155 -13.92 -18.43 23.39
C CYS A 155 -15.34 -18.85 22.94
N ASP A 156 -15.53 -20.16 22.70
CA ASP A 156 -16.73 -20.71 22.04
C ASP A 156 -18.06 -20.44 22.76
N LYS A 157 -18.02 -20.08 24.05
CA LYS A 157 -19.23 -19.76 24.85
C LYS A 157 -19.48 -18.27 24.99
N LEU A 158 -18.59 -17.43 24.52
CA LEU A 158 -18.68 -15.98 24.62
C LEU A 158 -19.81 -15.46 23.75
N THR A 159 -20.89 -14.98 24.34
CA THR A 159 -22.09 -14.48 23.62
C THR A 159 -22.10 -12.98 23.46
N THR A 160 -21.53 -12.27 24.41
CA THR A 160 -21.61 -10.79 24.48
C THR A 160 -20.28 -10.20 24.95
N VAL A 161 -19.83 -9.19 24.24
CA VAL A 161 -18.68 -8.35 24.61
C VAL A 161 -19.12 -6.91 24.73
N THR A 162 -18.78 -6.25 25.85
CA THR A 162 -18.87 -4.81 25.99
C THR A 162 -17.46 -4.23 25.95
N LEU A 163 -17.18 -3.47 24.88
CA LEU A 163 -15.86 -2.88 24.68
C LEU A 163 -15.64 -1.66 25.60
N SER A 164 -14.36 -1.40 25.89
CA SER A 164 -13.96 -0.18 26.58
C SER A 164 -14.30 1.07 25.77
N LYS A 165 -14.74 2.15 26.42
CA LYS A 165 -15.02 3.43 25.75
C LYS A 165 -13.79 4.09 25.16
N ASN A 166 -12.60 3.76 25.68
CA ASN A 166 -11.32 4.31 25.27
C ASN A 166 -10.47 3.30 24.46
N LEU A 167 -11.07 2.19 23.99
CA LEU A 167 -10.33 1.22 23.17
C LEU A 167 -9.87 1.89 21.90
N GLU A 168 -8.57 1.78 21.61
CA GLU A 168 -7.94 2.30 20.40
C GLU A 168 -7.53 1.17 19.43
N ILE A 169 -7.11 0.04 19.96
CA ILE A 169 -6.58 -1.07 19.18
C ILE A 169 -7.28 -2.38 19.54
N LEU A 170 -7.82 -3.00 18.51
CA LEU A 170 -8.29 -4.38 18.54
C LEU A 170 -7.37 -5.22 17.67
N GLY A 171 -6.59 -6.11 18.30
CA GLY A 171 -5.55 -6.90 17.66
C GLY A 171 -6.08 -7.99 16.71
N GLU A 172 -5.14 -8.58 15.97
CA GLU A 172 -5.41 -9.71 15.08
C GLU A 172 -6.06 -10.87 15.85
N GLY A 173 -7.16 -11.42 15.32
CA GLY A 173 -7.88 -12.55 15.91
C GLY A 173 -8.44 -12.29 17.31
N ALA A 174 -8.51 -11.04 17.79
CA ALA A 174 -8.80 -10.74 19.19
C ALA A 174 -10.05 -11.41 19.73
N PHE A 175 -11.10 -11.54 18.92
CA PHE A 175 -12.33 -12.33 19.19
C PHE A 175 -12.60 -13.37 18.10
N GLY A 176 -11.60 -13.69 17.27
CA GLY A 176 -11.76 -14.68 16.21
C GLY A 176 -12.25 -16.02 16.74
N GLU A 177 -13.06 -16.72 15.94
CA GLU A 177 -13.62 -18.05 16.26
C GLU A 177 -14.47 -18.13 17.54
N CYS A 178 -14.99 -17.01 18.04
CA CYS A 178 -15.96 -17.02 19.13
C CYS A 178 -17.33 -17.44 18.61
N LYS A 179 -17.59 -18.74 18.50
CA LYS A 179 -18.77 -19.33 17.81
C LYS A 179 -20.12 -18.95 18.37
N ALA A 180 -20.19 -18.38 19.58
CA ALA A 180 -21.44 -17.91 20.19
C ALA A 180 -21.56 -16.38 20.21
N LEU A 181 -20.55 -15.63 19.74
CA LEU A 181 -20.50 -14.18 19.87
C LEU A 181 -21.46 -13.49 18.89
N THR A 182 -22.61 -13.10 19.40
CA THR A 182 -23.63 -12.41 18.61
C THR A 182 -23.69 -10.90 18.85
N THR A 183 -23.18 -10.43 20.00
CA THR A 183 -23.40 -9.06 20.46
C THR A 183 -22.09 -8.38 20.85
N ILE A 184 -21.79 -7.28 20.17
CA ILE A 184 -20.71 -6.35 20.51
C ILE A 184 -21.36 -5.02 20.96
N ASN A 185 -21.19 -4.67 22.22
CA ASN A 185 -21.68 -3.41 22.77
C ASN A 185 -20.57 -2.36 22.83
N ASN A 186 -20.96 -1.10 22.71
CA ASN A 186 -20.08 0.06 22.90
C ASN A 186 -18.86 0.06 21.96
N VAL A 187 -19.05 -0.16 20.65
CA VAL A 187 -17.96 0.08 19.70
C VAL A 187 -17.53 1.55 19.83
N PRO A 188 -16.33 1.84 20.38
CA PRO A 188 -15.98 3.20 20.74
C PRO A 188 -15.55 4.02 19.53
N SER A 189 -15.83 5.33 19.57
CA SER A 189 -15.39 6.26 18.53
C SER A 189 -13.87 6.46 18.49
N THR A 190 -13.15 6.01 19.52
CA THR A 190 -11.68 6.06 19.65
C THR A 190 -10.96 4.93 18.93
N LEU A 191 -11.66 3.89 18.48
CA LEU A 191 -11.07 2.70 17.85
C LEU A 191 -10.42 3.06 16.51
N LYS A 192 -9.11 2.96 16.45
CA LYS A 192 -8.24 3.31 15.30
C LYS A 192 -7.88 2.12 14.43
N SER A 193 -7.71 0.94 15.05
CA SER A 193 -7.30 -0.28 14.34
C SER A 193 -8.19 -1.46 14.72
N ILE A 194 -8.66 -2.17 13.69
CA ILE A 194 -9.33 -3.48 13.77
C ILE A 194 -8.42 -4.46 13.07
N GLY A 195 -7.77 -5.33 13.84
CA GLY A 195 -6.80 -6.30 13.33
C GLY A 195 -7.41 -7.32 12.38
N GLY A 196 -6.55 -7.97 11.61
CA GLY A 196 -6.97 -9.09 10.77
C GLY A 196 -7.67 -10.17 11.60
N GLU A 197 -8.68 -10.82 11.03
CA GLU A 197 -9.43 -11.90 11.71
C GLU A 197 -10.07 -11.51 13.06
N ALA A 198 -10.16 -10.23 13.39
CA ALA A 198 -10.61 -9.77 14.71
C ALA A 198 -11.96 -10.36 15.13
N PHE A 199 -12.88 -10.59 14.18
CA PHE A 199 -14.19 -11.24 14.37
C PHE A 199 -14.40 -12.42 13.41
N PHE A 200 -13.32 -12.99 12.89
CA PHE A 200 -13.40 -14.13 11.99
C PHE A 200 -14.27 -15.24 12.58
N ASP A 201 -15.22 -15.75 11.79
CA ASP A 201 -16.10 -16.87 12.16
C ASP A 201 -16.93 -16.64 13.45
N CYS A 202 -17.26 -15.38 13.75
CA CYS A 202 -18.17 -14.97 14.81
C CYS A 202 -19.59 -14.73 14.26
N PRO A 203 -20.67 -15.15 14.94
CA PRO A 203 -22.03 -14.93 14.46
C PRO A 203 -22.58 -13.51 14.74
N ILE A 204 -21.72 -12.47 14.79
CA ILE A 204 -22.16 -11.08 14.86
C ILE A 204 -22.96 -10.72 13.60
N THR A 205 -24.06 -9.98 13.74
CA THR A 205 -24.99 -9.71 12.64
C THR A 205 -24.80 -8.36 11.95
N SER A 206 -24.08 -7.44 12.59
CA SER A 206 -23.73 -6.13 12.04
C SER A 206 -22.52 -5.55 12.74
N PHE A 207 -21.82 -4.64 12.06
CA PHE A 207 -20.74 -3.86 12.65
C PHE A 207 -20.69 -2.48 12.01
N THR A 208 -20.31 -1.45 12.78
CA THR A 208 -20.06 -0.11 12.25
C THR A 208 -18.60 0.26 12.49
N ILE A 209 -17.84 0.44 11.42
CA ILE A 209 -16.44 0.90 11.46
C ILE A 209 -16.43 2.35 11.94
N PRO A 210 -15.77 2.69 13.07
CA PRO A 210 -15.80 4.03 13.65
C PRO A 210 -15.15 5.10 12.79
N ALA A 211 -15.48 6.37 13.05
CA ALA A 211 -14.93 7.50 12.31
C ALA A 211 -13.39 7.65 12.47
N ALA A 212 -12.84 7.28 13.64
CA ALA A 212 -11.41 7.31 13.89
C ALA A 212 -10.64 6.11 13.32
N CYS A 213 -11.34 5.10 12.77
CA CYS A 213 -10.69 3.88 12.31
C CYS A 213 -9.80 4.16 11.08
N GLU A 214 -8.53 3.85 11.23
CA GLU A 214 -7.48 4.04 10.23
C GLU A 214 -7.12 2.72 9.54
N GLU A 215 -7.33 1.58 10.22
CA GLU A 215 -6.94 0.26 9.73
C GLU A 215 -8.02 -0.78 9.98
N VAL A 216 -8.35 -1.52 8.92
CA VAL A 216 -9.16 -2.75 8.97
C VAL A 216 -8.33 -3.87 8.33
N GLY A 217 -7.92 -4.83 9.14
CA GLY A 217 -7.09 -5.94 8.70
C GLY A 217 -7.84 -6.96 7.85
N ALA A 218 -7.07 -7.77 7.13
CA ALA A 218 -7.61 -8.82 6.27
C ALA A 218 -8.48 -9.79 7.07
N ARG A 219 -9.59 -10.24 6.48
CA ARG A 219 -10.51 -11.21 7.07
C ARG A 219 -11.17 -10.76 8.40
N ALA A 220 -11.09 -9.47 8.76
CA ALA A 220 -11.61 -8.98 10.04
C ALA A 220 -13.08 -9.37 10.30
N PHE A 221 -13.90 -9.45 9.26
CA PHE A 221 -15.34 -9.79 9.32
C PHE A 221 -15.70 -11.04 8.52
N SER A 222 -14.71 -11.81 8.07
CA SER A 222 -14.95 -13.00 7.25
C SER A 222 -15.71 -14.09 8.03
N ASN A 223 -16.61 -14.80 7.31
CA ASN A 223 -17.46 -15.84 7.87
C ASN A 223 -18.38 -15.39 9.03
N THR A 224 -18.59 -14.09 9.24
CA THR A 224 -19.54 -13.59 10.22
C THR A 224 -20.99 -13.77 9.75
N ALA A 225 -21.96 -13.53 10.65
CA ALA A 225 -23.37 -13.43 10.29
C ALA A 225 -23.79 -12.01 9.87
N CYS A 226 -22.85 -11.11 9.59
CA CYS A 226 -23.12 -9.74 9.23
C CYS A 226 -23.98 -9.64 7.96
N VAL A 227 -25.13 -8.99 8.11
CA VAL A 227 -25.97 -8.56 6.99
C VAL A 227 -25.62 -7.16 6.51
N THR A 228 -24.95 -6.38 7.36
CA THR A 228 -24.38 -5.07 7.02
C THR A 228 -23.06 -4.83 7.77
N ILE A 229 -22.15 -4.17 7.08
CA ILE A 229 -20.94 -3.55 7.65
C ILE A 229 -21.04 -2.08 7.27
N ASP A 230 -21.24 -1.21 8.25
CA ASP A 230 -21.39 0.22 8.04
C ASP A 230 -20.08 0.96 8.32
N VAL A 231 -19.98 2.18 7.80
CA VAL A 231 -18.87 3.09 8.06
C VAL A 231 -19.45 4.36 8.67
N ALA A 232 -18.98 4.74 9.84
CA ALA A 232 -19.44 5.93 10.55
C ALA A 232 -19.15 7.21 9.74
N SER A 233 -20.07 8.16 9.78
CA SER A 233 -19.89 9.47 9.15
C SER A 233 -18.60 10.13 9.63
N GLY A 234 -17.82 10.69 8.71
CA GLY A 234 -16.56 11.36 8.99
C GLY A 234 -15.33 10.45 9.03
N ASN A 235 -15.47 9.15 8.77
CA ASN A 235 -14.30 8.30 8.55
C ASN A 235 -13.53 8.80 7.32
N LYS A 236 -12.20 8.95 7.45
CA LYS A 236 -11.32 9.50 6.40
C LYS A 236 -10.68 8.42 5.52
N ASN A 237 -10.70 7.18 5.96
CA ASN A 237 -9.98 6.06 5.33
C ASN A 237 -10.91 5.10 4.59
N TYR A 238 -12.17 5.02 5.04
CA TYR A 238 -13.14 4.06 4.50
C TYR A 238 -14.45 4.72 4.12
N VAL A 239 -15.12 4.15 3.13
CA VAL A 239 -16.44 4.54 2.64
C VAL A 239 -17.26 3.30 2.30
N LYS A 240 -18.55 3.30 2.66
CA LYS A 240 -19.49 2.27 2.21
C LYS A 240 -20.13 2.68 0.89
N ILE A 241 -20.10 1.79 -0.10
CA ILE A 241 -20.78 1.97 -1.40
C ILE A 241 -21.60 0.71 -1.68
N GLY A 242 -22.90 0.86 -1.78
CA GLY A 242 -23.79 -0.30 -1.72
C GLY A 242 -23.63 -1.03 -0.39
N ASP A 243 -23.36 -2.35 -0.44
CA ASP A 243 -23.06 -3.13 0.75
C ASP A 243 -21.55 -3.27 1.01
N ALA A 244 -20.70 -2.93 0.05
CA ALA A 244 -19.25 -3.08 0.16
C ALA A 244 -18.60 -1.89 0.86
N VAL A 245 -17.53 -2.18 1.62
CA VAL A 245 -16.65 -1.19 2.22
C VAL A 245 -15.39 -1.07 1.36
N TYR A 246 -15.06 0.16 0.98
CA TYR A 246 -13.87 0.52 0.21
C TYR A 246 -12.98 1.46 1.01
N THR A 247 -11.72 1.58 0.60
CA THR A 247 -10.92 2.77 0.93
C THR A 247 -11.58 4.03 0.33
N THR A 248 -11.35 5.21 0.91
CA THR A 248 -12.00 6.46 0.46
C THR A 248 -11.64 6.84 -0.97
N ASP A 249 -10.44 6.50 -1.44
CA ASP A 249 -10.00 6.64 -2.83
C ASP A 249 -10.59 5.58 -3.77
N LYS A 250 -11.36 4.62 -3.21
CA LYS A 250 -12.00 3.49 -3.89
C LYS A 250 -11.01 2.51 -4.55
N SER A 251 -9.73 2.61 -4.25
CA SER A 251 -8.71 1.75 -4.85
C SER A 251 -8.75 0.30 -4.35
N LEU A 252 -9.30 0.06 -3.16
CA LEU A 252 -9.36 -1.27 -2.55
C LEU A 252 -10.75 -1.56 -2.00
N LEU A 253 -11.33 -2.73 -2.34
CA LEU A 253 -12.52 -3.26 -1.70
C LEU A 253 -12.08 -4.05 -0.46
N VAL A 254 -12.42 -3.55 0.74
CA VAL A 254 -11.88 -4.01 2.02
C VAL A 254 -12.73 -5.10 2.67
N ALA A 255 -14.05 -4.96 2.62
CA ALA A 255 -14.97 -5.92 3.24
C ALA A 255 -16.35 -5.93 2.55
N TYR A 256 -16.98 -7.09 2.57
CA TYR A 256 -18.36 -7.30 2.13
C TYR A 256 -19.10 -8.14 3.17
N PRO A 257 -20.35 -7.76 3.57
CA PRO A 257 -21.06 -8.50 4.61
C PRO A 257 -21.36 -9.94 4.16
N PRO A 258 -20.91 -10.98 4.89
CA PRO A 258 -21.10 -12.36 4.44
C PRO A 258 -22.55 -12.80 4.30
N LYS A 259 -23.50 -12.16 5.00
CA LYS A 259 -24.94 -12.46 4.92
C LYS A 259 -25.75 -11.34 4.28
N SER A 260 -25.12 -10.47 3.49
CA SER A 260 -25.85 -9.55 2.60
C SER A 260 -26.82 -10.32 1.71
N THR A 261 -27.99 -9.74 1.47
CA THR A 261 -28.99 -10.29 0.55
C THR A 261 -28.72 -9.95 -0.93
N VAL A 262 -27.73 -9.07 -1.18
CA VAL A 262 -27.30 -8.70 -2.52
C VAL A 262 -26.37 -9.78 -3.07
N THR A 263 -26.85 -10.50 -4.08
CA THR A 263 -26.11 -11.63 -4.67
C THR A 263 -25.28 -11.27 -5.89
N THR A 264 -25.47 -10.06 -6.44
CA THR A 264 -24.71 -9.56 -7.60
C THR A 264 -24.03 -8.26 -7.24
N VAL A 265 -22.71 -8.21 -7.36
CA VAL A 265 -21.88 -7.06 -7.00
C VAL A 265 -21.12 -6.56 -8.22
N ASN A 266 -21.27 -5.28 -8.53
CA ASN A 266 -20.41 -4.57 -9.47
C ASN A 266 -19.37 -3.79 -8.67
N VAL A 267 -18.11 -4.19 -8.77
CA VAL A 267 -16.99 -3.50 -8.10
C VAL A 267 -16.81 -2.11 -8.72
N GLU A 268 -16.56 -1.09 -7.88
CA GLU A 268 -16.41 0.30 -8.30
C GLU A 268 -15.32 0.50 -9.34
N LYS A 269 -15.60 1.41 -10.30
CA LYS A 269 -14.58 1.82 -11.29
C LYS A 269 -13.41 2.47 -10.58
N GLY A 270 -12.18 2.12 -10.99
CA GLY A 270 -10.96 2.59 -10.35
C GLY A 270 -10.44 1.68 -9.23
N CYS A 271 -11.24 0.72 -8.77
CA CYS A 271 -10.77 -0.29 -7.81
C CYS A 271 -9.63 -1.10 -8.42
N LYS A 272 -8.52 -1.22 -7.68
CA LYS A 272 -7.29 -1.92 -8.10
C LYS A 272 -7.16 -3.30 -7.48
N GLY A 273 -7.81 -3.55 -6.34
CA GLY A 273 -7.70 -4.82 -5.62
C GLY A 273 -8.92 -5.20 -4.80
N ILE A 274 -9.03 -6.51 -4.56
CA ILE A 274 -9.97 -7.10 -3.60
C ILE A 274 -9.13 -7.59 -2.43
N TYR A 275 -9.37 -7.04 -1.24
CA TYR A 275 -8.58 -7.30 -0.05
C TYR A 275 -8.78 -8.70 0.51
N GLY A 276 -7.82 -9.17 1.32
CA GLY A 276 -7.81 -10.51 1.90
C GLY A 276 -9.10 -10.87 2.64
N GLY A 277 -9.78 -11.91 2.16
CA GLY A 277 -11.06 -12.38 2.68
C GLY A 277 -12.23 -11.43 2.53
N ALA A 278 -12.16 -10.42 1.67
CA ALA A 278 -13.21 -9.42 1.53
C ALA A 278 -14.61 -9.99 1.25
N PHE A 279 -14.71 -11.06 0.46
CA PHE A 279 -15.95 -11.78 0.17
C PHE A 279 -16.00 -13.17 0.83
N GLN A 280 -15.11 -13.47 1.78
CA GLN A 280 -15.07 -14.80 2.39
C GLN A 280 -16.38 -15.10 3.14
N GLY A 281 -17.00 -16.24 2.79
CA GLY A 281 -18.28 -16.68 3.35
C GLY A 281 -19.51 -15.92 2.83
N ALA A 282 -19.33 -15.01 1.83
CA ALA A 282 -20.39 -14.18 1.30
C ALA A 282 -21.41 -14.98 0.46
N GLN A 283 -22.67 -14.53 0.48
CA GLN A 283 -23.75 -15.11 -0.34
C GLN A 283 -23.77 -14.58 -1.78
N VAL A 284 -22.73 -13.84 -2.18
CA VAL A 284 -22.59 -13.31 -3.53
C VAL A 284 -22.42 -14.44 -4.55
N THR A 285 -23.21 -14.44 -5.62
CA THR A 285 -23.15 -15.44 -6.70
C THR A 285 -22.45 -14.93 -7.94
N THR A 286 -22.47 -13.61 -8.16
CA THR A 286 -21.90 -12.98 -9.34
C THR A 286 -21.15 -11.71 -8.95
N VAL A 287 -19.89 -11.60 -9.39
CA VAL A 287 -19.07 -10.39 -9.21
C VAL A 287 -18.55 -9.93 -10.56
N THR A 288 -18.75 -8.64 -10.85
CA THR A 288 -18.20 -7.97 -12.03
C THR A 288 -17.02 -7.11 -11.61
N LEU A 289 -15.84 -7.41 -12.14
CA LEU A 289 -14.62 -6.66 -11.88
C LEU A 289 -14.39 -5.62 -12.99
N PRO A 290 -14.08 -4.35 -12.68
CA PRO A 290 -13.61 -3.40 -13.66
C PRO A 290 -12.21 -3.77 -14.16
N SER A 291 -11.83 -3.27 -15.34
CA SER A 291 -10.51 -3.53 -15.91
C SER A 291 -9.34 -2.98 -15.08
N THR A 292 -9.62 -2.11 -14.12
CA THR A 292 -8.62 -1.55 -13.20
C THR A 292 -8.17 -2.52 -12.10
N VAL A 293 -8.92 -3.62 -11.85
CA VAL A 293 -8.52 -4.62 -10.84
C VAL A 293 -7.34 -5.42 -11.36
N ILE A 294 -6.26 -5.40 -10.60
CA ILE A 294 -4.99 -6.07 -10.89
C ILE A 294 -4.64 -7.16 -9.86
N ALA A 295 -5.29 -7.16 -8.69
CA ALA A 295 -4.99 -8.09 -7.62
C ALA A 295 -6.25 -8.61 -6.92
N LEU A 296 -6.24 -9.89 -6.63
CA LEU A 296 -7.14 -10.57 -5.69
C LEU A 296 -6.28 -11.15 -4.59
N ASP A 297 -6.49 -10.71 -3.37
CA ASP A 297 -5.66 -11.10 -2.22
C ASP A 297 -6.07 -12.47 -1.66
N ASP A 298 -5.33 -12.97 -0.67
CA ASP A 298 -5.57 -14.28 -0.05
C ASP A 298 -7.01 -14.42 0.44
N PHE A 299 -7.63 -15.57 0.20
CA PHE A 299 -9.00 -15.88 0.61
C PHE A 299 -10.08 -14.93 0.05
N ALA A 300 -9.80 -14.08 -0.94
CA ALA A 300 -10.68 -13.00 -1.38
C ALA A 300 -12.14 -13.43 -1.58
N PHE A 301 -12.40 -14.61 -2.13
CA PHE A 301 -13.73 -15.19 -2.36
C PHE A 301 -13.92 -16.55 -1.66
N CYS A 302 -12.99 -16.97 -0.80
CA CYS A 302 -13.00 -18.28 -0.16
C CYS A 302 -14.37 -18.56 0.52
N GLN A 303 -14.91 -19.78 0.34
CA GLN A 303 -16.17 -20.22 0.95
C GLN A 303 -17.39 -19.35 0.58
N SER A 304 -17.30 -18.51 -0.46
CA SER A 304 -18.45 -17.74 -0.94
C SER A 304 -19.37 -18.58 -1.82
N ALA A 305 -20.60 -18.07 -2.04
CA ALA A 305 -21.54 -18.67 -2.97
C ALA A 305 -21.22 -18.34 -4.44
N LEU A 306 -20.06 -17.75 -4.73
CA LEU A 306 -19.65 -17.30 -6.06
C LEU A 306 -19.72 -18.46 -7.07
N SER A 307 -20.54 -18.29 -8.09
CA SER A 307 -20.71 -19.26 -9.17
C SER A 307 -20.24 -18.74 -10.52
N SER A 308 -20.11 -17.43 -10.66
CA SER A 308 -19.67 -16.78 -11.89
C SER A 308 -18.88 -15.51 -11.62
N ILE A 309 -17.69 -15.45 -12.21
CA ILE A 309 -16.84 -14.26 -12.24
C ILE A 309 -16.05 -14.26 -13.54
N LYS A 310 -15.92 -13.09 -14.15
CA LYS A 310 -14.95 -12.87 -15.24
C LYS A 310 -13.79 -12.07 -14.68
N LEU A 311 -12.60 -12.65 -14.70
CA LEU A 311 -11.39 -11.97 -14.28
C LEU A 311 -11.01 -10.87 -15.27
N SER A 312 -10.50 -9.76 -14.76
CA SER A 312 -9.91 -8.70 -15.56
C SER A 312 -8.65 -9.23 -16.25
N GLU A 313 -8.47 -8.89 -17.54
CA GLU A 313 -7.24 -9.21 -18.29
C GLU A 313 -5.98 -8.56 -17.69
N ASN A 314 -6.16 -7.65 -16.73
CA ASN A 314 -5.07 -6.93 -16.05
C ASN A 314 -4.65 -7.59 -14.74
N ILE A 315 -5.29 -8.68 -14.32
CA ILE A 315 -4.92 -9.38 -13.08
C ILE A 315 -3.52 -9.97 -13.24
N VAL A 316 -2.66 -9.62 -12.27
CA VAL A 316 -1.28 -10.08 -12.17
C VAL A 316 -1.00 -10.80 -10.84
N TYR A 317 -1.95 -10.73 -9.90
CA TYR A 317 -1.85 -11.39 -8.61
C TYR A 317 -3.18 -12.04 -8.22
N ILE A 318 -3.11 -13.30 -7.83
CA ILE A 318 -4.19 -14.04 -7.17
C ILE A 318 -3.56 -14.67 -5.94
N GLY A 319 -4.11 -14.41 -4.77
CA GLY A 319 -3.61 -14.90 -3.49
C GLY A 319 -3.96 -16.36 -3.20
N GLU A 320 -3.37 -16.90 -2.14
CA GLU A 320 -3.63 -18.26 -1.67
C GLU A 320 -5.12 -18.45 -1.33
N GLN A 321 -5.69 -19.57 -1.75
CA GLN A 321 -7.09 -19.92 -1.52
C GLN A 321 -8.12 -18.87 -1.97
N ALA A 322 -7.76 -17.99 -2.92
CA ALA A 322 -8.62 -16.86 -3.33
C ALA A 322 -10.03 -17.30 -3.78
N PHE A 323 -10.18 -18.46 -4.39
CA PHE A 323 -11.45 -19.02 -4.84
C PHE A 323 -11.81 -20.34 -4.13
N ALA A 324 -11.08 -20.73 -3.09
CA ALA A 324 -11.31 -22.02 -2.43
C ALA A 324 -12.75 -22.17 -1.93
N ALA A 325 -13.32 -23.37 -2.11
CA ALA A 325 -14.67 -23.73 -1.69
C ALA A 325 -15.78 -22.83 -2.26
N THR A 326 -15.60 -22.26 -3.46
CA THR A 326 -16.63 -21.52 -4.21
C THR A 326 -17.49 -22.48 -5.04
N LYS A 327 -18.53 -21.92 -5.71
CA LYS A 327 -19.44 -22.65 -6.59
C LYS A 327 -19.18 -22.43 -8.09
N ILE A 328 -17.99 -21.91 -8.42
CA ILE A 328 -17.59 -21.69 -9.81
C ILE A 328 -17.59 -23.03 -10.58
N THR A 329 -18.02 -22.95 -11.84
CA THR A 329 -18.06 -24.15 -12.72
C THR A 329 -16.93 -24.17 -13.74
N SER A 330 -16.41 -23.00 -14.08
CA SER A 330 -15.25 -22.84 -14.94
C SER A 330 -14.50 -21.55 -14.63
N MET A 331 -13.21 -21.49 -14.99
CA MET A 331 -12.39 -20.30 -14.79
C MET A 331 -11.44 -20.12 -15.99
N THR A 332 -11.29 -18.86 -16.41
CA THR A 332 -10.18 -18.46 -17.30
C THR A 332 -9.27 -17.52 -16.51
N VAL A 333 -8.04 -17.96 -16.31
CA VAL A 333 -6.97 -17.18 -15.64
C VAL A 333 -6.24 -16.40 -16.73
N PRO A 334 -6.15 -15.05 -16.61
CA PRO A 334 -5.56 -14.21 -17.66
C PRO A 334 -4.05 -14.39 -17.79
N ASN A 335 -3.51 -13.95 -18.92
CA ASN A 335 -2.08 -14.06 -19.24
C ASN A 335 -1.16 -13.24 -18.30
N GLY A 336 -1.69 -12.24 -17.61
CA GLY A 336 -0.91 -11.43 -16.67
C GLY A 336 -0.39 -12.20 -15.44
N LEU A 337 -1.03 -13.33 -15.10
CA LEU A 337 -0.64 -14.12 -13.93
C LEU A 337 0.59 -14.98 -14.26
N ARG A 338 1.63 -14.88 -13.42
CA ARG A 338 2.87 -15.69 -13.55
C ARG A 338 2.97 -16.79 -12.50
N ASP A 339 2.51 -16.47 -11.29
CA ASP A 339 2.63 -17.33 -10.14
C ASP A 339 1.24 -17.67 -9.62
N LEU A 340 0.90 -18.95 -9.62
CA LEU A 340 -0.33 -19.45 -9.02
C LEU A 340 0.05 -19.99 -7.64
N PRO A 341 -0.33 -19.34 -6.53
CA PRO A 341 -0.03 -19.81 -5.19
C PRO A 341 -0.82 -21.06 -4.84
N ASP A 342 -0.68 -21.57 -3.62
CA ASP A 342 -1.29 -22.81 -3.20
C ASP A 342 -2.81 -22.74 -3.09
N ALA A 343 -3.48 -23.85 -3.42
CA ALA A 343 -4.88 -24.10 -3.13
C ALA A 343 -5.89 -23.08 -3.67
N VAL A 344 -5.56 -22.33 -4.76
CA VAL A 344 -6.42 -21.24 -5.27
C VAL A 344 -7.85 -21.70 -5.54
N PHE A 345 -8.04 -22.89 -6.06
CA PHE A 345 -9.36 -23.47 -6.39
C PHE A 345 -9.79 -24.61 -5.46
N ALA A 346 -9.03 -24.88 -4.40
CA ALA A 346 -9.28 -26.04 -3.52
C ALA A 346 -10.73 -26.12 -3.02
N GLY A 347 -11.37 -27.28 -3.13
CA GLY A 347 -12.74 -27.51 -2.69
C GLY A 347 -13.83 -26.89 -3.56
N CYS A 348 -13.50 -26.51 -4.80
CA CYS A 348 -14.47 -26.06 -5.80
C CYS A 348 -15.20 -27.27 -6.42
N GLU A 349 -16.06 -27.95 -5.64
CA GLU A 349 -16.72 -29.19 -6.02
C GLU A 349 -17.53 -29.12 -7.32
N SER A 350 -17.87 -27.93 -7.80
CA SER A 350 -18.60 -27.70 -9.04
C SER A 350 -17.70 -27.36 -10.24
N LEU A 351 -16.40 -27.17 -10.02
CA LEU A 351 -15.45 -26.77 -11.05
C LEU A 351 -15.18 -27.92 -12.03
N THR A 352 -15.50 -27.69 -13.30
CA THR A 352 -15.33 -28.70 -14.36
C THR A 352 -14.14 -28.41 -15.27
N SER A 353 -13.78 -27.15 -15.44
CA SER A 353 -12.67 -26.76 -16.33
C SER A 353 -11.98 -25.48 -15.89
N VAL A 354 -10.66 -25.41 -16.10
CA VAL A 354 -9.86 -24.21 -15.91
C VAL A 354 -8.94 -24.00 -17.09
N THR A 355 -8.85 -22.75 -17.56
CA THR A 355 -7.89 -22.36 -18.62
C THR A 355 -6.87 -21.40 -18.03
N PHE A 356 -5.59 -21.72 -18.16
CA PHE A 356 -4.46 -20.89 -17.70
C PHE A 356 -3.82 -20.17 -18.88
N GLY A 357 -3.50 -18.88 -18.66
CA GLY A 357 -2.77 -18.06 -19.61
C GLY A 357 -1.34 -18.53 -19.87
N SER A 358 -0.75 -18.04 -20.94
CA SER A 358 0.54 -18.53 -21.48
C SER A 358 1.77 -18.14 -20.63
N ASN A 359 1.63 -17.17 -19.73
CA ASN A 359 2.76 -16.64 -18.95
C ASN A 359 2.97 -17.32 -17.59
N LEU A 360 2.14 -18.31 -17.25
CA LEU A 360 2.22 -18.98 -15.95
C LEU A 360 3.56 -19.72 -15.80
N LYS A 361 4.30 -19.43 -14.72
CA LYS A 361 5.62 -20.00 -14.43
C LYS A 361 5.63 -20.95 -13.26
N THR A 362 4.81 -20.68 -12.25
CA THR A 362 4.71 -21.54 -11.07
C THR A 362 3.28 -21.99 -10.86
N PHE A 363 3.12 -23.23 -10.41
CA PHE A 363 1.84 -23.89 -10.18
C PHE A 363 1.87 -24.50 -8.77
N GLY A 364 1.20 -23.84 -7.83
CA GLY A 364 1.22 -24.20 -6.43
C GLY A 364 0.60 -25.59 -6.16
N ILE A 365 0.82 -26.11 -4.95
CA ILE A 365 0.25 -27.37 -4.47
C ILE A 365 -1.24 -27.24 -4.20
N ARG A 366 -1.94 -28.38 -4.12
CA ARG A 366 -3.37 -28.48 -3.75
C ARG A 366 -4.30 -27.61 -4.59
N GLN A 367 -3.93 -27.24 -5.81
CA GLN A 367 -4.71 -26.34 -6.66
C GLN A 367 -6.16 -26.75 -6.79
N PHE A 368 -6.40 -28.04 -6.95
CA PHE A 368 -7.71 -28.65 -7.14
C PHE A 368 -8.03 -29.65 -6.02
N TYR A 369 -7.59 -29.38 -4.80
CA TYR A 369 -7.84 -30.24 -3.66
C TYR A 369 -9.33 -30.55 -3.49
N LYS A 370 -9.73 -31.83 -3.68
CA LYS A 370 -11.13 -32.30 -3.61
C LYS A 370 -12.07 -31.72 -4.68
N ASP A 371 -11.57 -31.24 -5.80
CA ASP A 371 -12.41 -30.78 -6.92
C ASP A 371 -12.91 -31.97 -7.73
N THR A 372 -13.88 -32.69 -7.17
CA THR A 372 -14.33 -33.99 -7.70
C THR A 372 -15.04 -33.91 -9.06
N ALA A 373 -15.48 -32.71 -9.48
CA ALA A 373 -16.10 -32.50 -10.80
C ALA A 373 -15.11 -32.13 -11.91
N LEU A 374 -13.83 -31.85 -11.58
CA LEU A 374 -12.83 -31.36 -12.52
C LEU A 374 -12.55 -32.37 -13.64
N LYS A 375 -12.68 -31.96 -14.89
CA LYS A 375 -12.49 -32.78 -16.10
C LYS A 375 -11.41 -32.29 -17.02
N GLU A 376 -11.23 -30.98 -17.07
CA GLU A 376 -10.36 -30.34 -18.07
C GLU A 376 -9.48 -29.27 -17.44
N VAL A 377 -8.21 -29.32 -17.76
CA VAL A 377 -7.24 -28.25 -17.45
C VAL A 377 -6.56 -27.87 -18.76
N HIS A 378 -6.69 -26.61 -19.15
CA HIS A 378 -6.13 -26.08 -20.38
C HIS A 378 -4.96 -25.15 -20.09
N PHE A 379 -3.83 -25.42 -20.70
CA PHE A 379 -2.70 -24.50 -20.73
C PHE A 379 -2.57 -23.91 -22.12
N THR A 380 -2.33 -22.60 -22.20
CA THR A 380 -2.14 -21.90 -23.49
C THR A 380 -0.66 -21.59 -23.77
N GLY A 381 0.24 -21.82 -22.81
CA GLY A 381 1.67 -21.58 -22.92
C GLY A 381 2.43 -22.72 -23.57
N SER A 382 3.56 -22.42 -24.24
CA SER A 382 4.48 -23.41 -24.82
C SER A 382 5.35 -24.14 -23.80
N LYS A 383 5.42 -23.62 -22.58
CA LYS A 383 6.19 -24.17 -21.48
C LYS A 383 5.28 -24.50 -20.31
N ALA A 384 5.47 -25.66 -19.73
CA ALA A 384 4.81 -26.01 -18.49
C ALA A 384 5.30 -25.12 -17.36
N PRO A 385 4.40 -24.71 -16.44
CA PRO A 385 4.82 -24.06 -15.21
C PRO A 385 5.58 -25.05 -14.30
N GLU A 386 6.49 -24.54 -13.49
CA GLU A 386 7.13 -25.31 -12.43
C GLU A 386 6.10 -25.69 -11.38
N ILE A 387 6.00 -26.97 -11.06
CA ILE A 387 5.05 -27.49 -10.08
C ILE A 387 5.67 -27.33 -8.69
N GLY A 388 4.96 -26.67 -7.78
CA GLY A 388 5.35 -26.60 -6.37
C GLY A 388 5.43 -27.99 -5.75
N TYR A 389 6.57 -28.33 -5.20
CA TYR A 389 6.87 -29.67 -4.66
C TYR A 389 7.08 -29.58 -3.16
N TRP A 390 6.24 -30.23 -2.38
CA TRP A 390 6.51 -30.53 -1.00
C TRP A 390 6.12 -31.98 -0.71
N ASP A 391 7.10 -32.77 -0.36
CA ASP A 391 7.11 -34.15 0.08
C ASP A 391 5.93 -35.08 -0.29
N TYR A 392 6.29 -36.23 -0.57
CA TYR A 392 5.75 -37.48 -1.12
C TYR A 392 4.30 -37.92 -0.89
N THR A 393 3.38 -37.27 -0.17
CA THR A 393 2.17 -38.01 0.24
C THR A 393 0.81 -37.33 0.14
N SER A 394 0.66 -36.00 0.06
CA SER A 394 -0.69 -35.42 0.08
C SER A 394 -0.82 -34.00 -0.46
N GLN A 395 0.19 -33.51 -1.15
CA GLN A 395 0.26 -32.11 -1.53
C GLN A 395 0.36 -31.87 -3.05
N THR A 396 0.00 -32.84 -3.85
CA THR A 396 -0.04 -32.66 -5.31
C THR A 396 -1.12 -31.63 -5.69
N PRO A 397 -1.00 -30.95 -6.84
CA PRO A 397 -2.02 -30.04 -7.33
C PRO A 397 -3.42 -30.65 -7.41
N PHE A 398 -3.53 -31.95 -7.66
CA PHE A 398 -4.79 -32.68 -7.89
C PHE A 398 -5.20 -33.61 -6.74
N PHE A 399 -4.65 -33.42 -5.53
CA PHE A 399 -4.95 -34.31 -4.42
C PHE A 399 -6.46 -34.36 -4.10
N GLY A 400 -7.04 -35.58 -4.12
CA GLY A 400 -8.46 -35.82 -3.87
C GLY A 400 -9.38 -35.59 -5.07
N VAL A 401 -8.83 -35.29 -6.26
CA VAL A 401 -9.52 -35.41 -7.54
C VAL A 401 -9.55 -36.88 -7.94
N PRO A 402 -10.67 -37.44 -8.49
CA PRO A 402 -10.73 -38.84 -8.89
C PRO A 402 -9.66 -39.22 -9.92
N ASP A 403 -9.13 -40.44 -9.80
CA ASP A 403 -8.11 -40.97 -10.68
C ASP A 403 -8.56 -41.03 -12.14
N LYS A 404 -7.62 -40.68 -13.04
CA LYS A 404 -7.82 -40.74 -14.50
C LYS A 404 -9.06 -39.98 -14.99
N GLN A 405 -9.48 -38.93 -14.29
CA GLN A 405 -10.63 -38.12 -14.67
C GLN A 405 -10.26 -36.90 -15.52
N VAL A 406 -9.08 -36.29 -15.29
CA VAL A 406 -8.71 -35.00 -15.85
C VAL A 406 -7.96 -35.16 -17.17
N ILE A 407 -8.38 -34.44 -18.19
CA ILE A 407 -7.62 -34.27 -19.44
C ILE A 407 -6.88 -32.93 -19.35
N VAL A 408 -5.57 -32.95 -19.52
CA VAL A 408 -4.74 -31.74 -19.61
C VAL A 408 -4.55 -31.40 -21.08
N TYR A 409 -5.13 -30.28 -21.51
CA TYR A 409 -5.00 -29.77 -22.89
C TYR A 409 -3.82 -28.79 -22.97
N VAL A 410 -2.97 -28.97 -23.98
CA VAL A 410 -1.77 -28.17 -24.21
C VAL A 410 -1.66 -27.76 -25.67
N PRO A 411 -0.93 -26.69 -26.03
CA PRO A 411 -0.73 -26.35 -27.43
C PRO A 411 -0.06 -27.46 -28.24
N LYS A 412 -0.34 -27.53 -29.54
CA LYS A 412 0.24 -28.50 -30.45
C LYS A 412 1.76 -28.47 -30.43
N GLY A 413 2.38 -29.62 -30.31
CA GLY A 413 3.84 -29.80 -30.27
C GLY A 413 4.47 -29.55 -28.92
N THR A 414 3.67 -29.40 -27.85
CA THR A 414 4.19 -29.08 -26.49
C THR A 414 3.96 -30.18 -25.48
N ALA A 415 3.34 -31.30 -25.83
CA ALA A 415 2.99 -32.39 -24.89
C ALA A 415 4.19 -32.86 -24.05
N GLU A 416 5.38 -32.98 -24.63
CA GLU A 416 6.59 -33.37 -23.90
C GLU A 416 6.99 -32.34 -22.81
N ALA A 417 6.74 -31.06 -23.02
CA ALA A 417 7.01 -30.03 -22.03
C ALA A 417 6.10 -30.15 -20.79
N TYR A 418 4.94 -30.79 -20.96
CA TYR A 418 3.94 -30.97 -19.88
C TYR A 418 3.88 -32.40 -19.32
N LYS A 419 4.83 -33.27 -19.69
CA LYS A 419 4.79 -34.70 -19.31
C LYS A 419 4.67 -34.92 -17.77
N ASP A 420 5.26 -34.07 -16.97
CA ASP A 420 5.23 -34.18 -15.50
C ASP A 420 3.80 -34.07 -14.94
N PHE A 421 2.89 -33.38 -15.64
CA PHE A 421 1.45 -33.39 -15.29
C PHE A 421 0.80 -34.74 -15.48
N GLY A 422 1.33 -35.57 -16.39
CA GLY A 422 0.85 -36.93 -16.60
C GLY A 422 1.19 -37.92 -15.52
N GLU A 423 2.09 -37.55 -14.57
CA GLU A 423 2.47 -38.37 -13.42
C GLU A 423 1.43 -38.35 -12.31
N PHE A 424 0.50 -37.37 -12.28
CA PHE A 424 -0.56 -37.30 -11.28
C PHE A 424 -1.65 -38.34 -11.56
N ASP A 425 -2.07 -39.08 -10.55
CA ASP A 425 -3.10 -40.14 -10.65
C ASP A 425 -4.41 -39.62 -11.25
N ALA A 426 -4.81 -38.42 -10.91
CA ALA A 426 -6.03 -37.78 -11.44
C ALA A 426 -6.00 -37.53 -12.96
N VAL A 427 -4.80 -37.42 -13.57
CA VAL A 427 -4.67 -37.10 -15.00
C VAL A 427 -4.84 -38.35 -15.88
N ALA A 428 -5.84 -38.30 -16.76
CA ALA A 428 -6.13 -39.38 -17.72
C ALA A 428 -5.19 -39.31 -18.93
N SER A 429 -4.94 -38.12 -19.45
CA SER A 429 -4.09 -37.89 -20.61
C SER A 429 -3.64 -36.44 -20.72
N ILE A 430 -2.53 -36.23 -21.43
CA ILE A 430 -2.13 -34.94 -22.00
C ILE A 430 -2.52 -34.95 -23.46
N THR A 431 -3.34 -33.99 -23.87
CA THR A 431 -3.90 -33.90 -25.21
C THR A 431 -3.48 -32.60 -25.87
N GLU A 432 -2.90 -32.71 -27.08
CA GLU A 432 -2.54 -31.51 -27.83
C GLU A 432 -3.76 -30.91 -28.52
N ASN A 433 -3.90 -29.60 -28.43
CA ASN A 433 -4.90 -28.84 -29.17
C ASN A 433 -4.63 -28.93 -30.67
N ALA A 434 -5.66 -28.73 -31.51
CA ALA A 434 -5.52 -28.75 -32.96
C ALA A 434 -4.58 -27.62 -33.47
N THR A 435 -4.47 -26.51 -32.73
CA THR A 435 -3.64 -25.38 -33.09
C THR A 435 -2.35 -25.37 -32.26
N GLY A 436 -1.23 -25.00 -32.88
CA GLY A 436 0.07 -24.78 -32.24
C GLY A 436 0.30 -23.32 -31.85
N ILE A 437 1.56 -22.97 -31.58
CA ILE A 437 1.98 -21.62 -31.23
C ILE A 437 2.71 -20.98 -32.43
N PHE A 438 2.31 -19.74 -32.75
CA PHE A 438 2.88 -18.95 -33.83
C PHE A 438 3.59 -17.73 -33.30
N THR A 439 4.92 -17.79 -33.15
CA THR A 439 5.74 -16.71 -32.57
C THR A 439 6.49 -15.93 -33.65
N PRO A 440 6.67 -14.60 -33.50
CA PRO A 440 7.56 -13.85 -34.36
C PRO A 440 9.02 -14.27 -34.13
N THR A 441 9.80 -14.33 -35.20
CA THR A 441 11.24 -14.61 -35.16
C THR A 441 12.06 -13.43 -34.64
N SER A 442 11.56 -12.21 -34.85
CA SER A 442 12.08 -10.97 -34.29
C SER A 442 11.04 -9.86 -34.27
N ILE A 443 11.25 -8.86 -33.42
CA ILE A 443 10.41 -7.67 -33.31
C ILE A 443 11.30 -6.42 -33.38
N THR A 444 10.81 -5.36 -34.02
CA THR A 444 11.53 -4.07 -34.12
C THR A 444 10.63 -2.94 -33.64
N PRO A 445 11.06 -2.11 -32.69
CA PRO A 445 12.34 -2.18 -31.95
C PRO A 445 12.50 -3.50 -31.18
N ALA A 446 13.74 -3.95 -31.01
CA ALA A 446 14.04 -5.19 -30.30
C ALA A 446 13.69 -5.07 -28.81
N ASP A 447 13.35 -6.18 -28.16
CA ASP A 447 13.20 -6.24 -26.71
C ASP A 447 14.44 -5.70 -26.02
N LYS A 448 14.26 -4.91 -24.97
CA LYS A 448 15.29 -4.21 -24.17
C LYS A 448 16.06 -3.12 -24.93
N ALA A 449 15.56 -2.65 -26.07
CA ALA A 449 16.14 -1.51 -26.76
C ALA A 449 15.96 -0.22 -25.99
N GLU A 450 16.87 0.75 -26.23
CA GLU A 450 16.70 2.15 -25.84
C GLU A 450 15.84 2.83 -26.93
N VAL A 451 14.76 3.47 -26.53
CA VAL A 451 13.78 4.06 -27.47
C VAL A 451 13.41 5.47 -27.04
N THR A 452 13.55 6.42 -27.96
CA THR A 452 13.11 7.80 -27.75
C THR A 452 11.59 7.93 -27.94
N THR A 453 11.11 7.38 -29.05
CA THR A 453 9.67 7.37 -29.40
C THR A 453 9.29 6.01 -29.94
N LEU A 454 8.12 5.51 -29.55
CA LEU A 454 7.54 4.29 -30.13
C LEU A 454 6.44 4.69 -31.12
N ASP A 455 6.77 4.70 -32.39
CA ASP A 455 5.89 5.02 -33.50
C ASP A 455 5.37 3.79 -34.23
N LYS A 456 6.10 2.67 -34.12
CA LYS A 456 5.78 1.42 -34.82
C LYS A 456 6.42 0.21 -34.15
N LEU A 457 5.67 -0.90 -34.11
CA LEU A 457 6.16 -2.25 -33.78
C LEU A 457 6.08 -3.12 -35.02
N THR A 458 7.19 -3.66 -35.50
CA THR A 458 7.21 -4.59 -36.64
C THR A 458 7.47 -6.01 -36.14
N PHE A 459 6.60 -6.95 -36.50
CA PHE A 459 6.70 -8.37 -36.11
C PHE A 459 7.17 -9.18 -37.31
N ASN A 460 8.35 -9.77 -37.25
CA ASN A 460 8.87 -10.60 -38.33
C ASN A 460 8.58 -12.09 -38.02
N PHE A 461 7.94 -12.77 -38.92
CA PHE A 461 7.63 -14.20 -38.83
C PHE A 461 8.39 -15.01 -39.88
N ALA A 462 8.60 -16.30 -39.63
CA ALA A 462 9.23 -17.21 -40.55
C ALA A 462 8.33 -17.50 -41.81
N GLU A 463 7.02 -17.28 -41.64
CA GLU A 463 6.01 -17.46 -42.69
C GLU A 463 4.98 -16.33 -42.66
N ASN A 464 4.04 -16.32 -43.60
CA ASN A 464 3.02 -15.29 -43.66
C ASN A 464 2.07 -15.33 -42.45
N ALA A 465 1.90 -14.20 -41.77
CA ALA A 465 0.95 -14.01 -40.71
C ALA A 465 -0.39 -13.50 -41.25
N THR A 466 -1.47 -14.01 -40.73
CA THR A 466 -2.82 -13.45 -40.89
C THR A 466 -3.19 -12.71 -39.64
N ILE A 467 -3.68 -11.48 -39.74
CA ILE A 467 -4.15 -10.68 -38.61
C ILE A 467 -5.53 -11.20 -38.17
N VAL A 468 -5.67 -11.62 -36.93
CA VAL A 468 -6.94 -12.05 -36.32
C VAL A 468 -7.72 -10.84 -35.85
N ASN A 469 -7.04 -9.89 -35.18
CA ASN A 469 -7.62 -8.62 -34.73
C ASN A 469 -6.77 -7.45 -35.26
N ARG A 470 -7.37 -6.56 -36.02
CA ARG A 470 -6.68 -5.40 -36.59
C ARG A 470 -6.47 -4.27 -35.54
N ASN A 471 -7.30 -4.23 -34.52
CA ASN A 471 -7.22 -3.25 -33.44
C ASN A 471 -7.05 -3.98 -32.09
N PRO A 472 -5.91 -4.65 -31.86
CA PRO A 472 -5.68 -5.37 -30.62
C PRO A 472 -5.50 -4.38 -29.46
N ALA A 473 -5.91 -4.79 -28.27
CA ALA A 473 -5.70 -4.02 -27.03
C ALA A 473 -4.22 -4.12 -26.59
N ILE A 474 -3.29 -3.57 -27.40
CA ILE A 474 -1.87 -3.49 -27.01
C ILE A 474 -1.78 -2.50 -25.86
N LYS A 475 -1.19 -2.92 -24.75
CA LYS A 475 -0.98 -2.09 -23.56
C LYS A 475 0.44 -1.56 -23.53
N VAL A 476 0.59 -0.33 -23.07
CA VAL A 476 1.89 0.26 -22.74
C VAL A 476 1.87 0.66 -21.27
N LEU A 477 2.79 0.12 -20.47
CA LEU A 477 2.95 0.40 -19.06
C LEU A 477 4.27 1.13 -18.83
N CYS A 478 4.27 2.19 -18.02
CA CYS A 478 5.48 2.85 -17.54
C CYS A 478 5.73 2.45 -16.09
N GLY A 479 6.80 1.70 -15.80
CA GLY A 479 7.04 1.20 -14.46
C GLY A 479 8.20 0.19 -14.36
N ASN A 480 8.07 -0.77 -13.47
CA ASN A 480 9.11 -1.75 -13.16
C ASN A 480 8.60 -3.18 -13.23
N LEU A 481 9.51 -4.14 -13.25
CA LEU A 481 9.19 -5.56 -13.05
C LEU A 481 9.07 -5.84 -11.55
N VAL A 482 7.93 -6.36 -11.13
CA VAL A 482 7.71 -6.88 -9.78
C VAL A 482 7.48 -8.38 -9.91
N GLY A 483 8.36 -9.20 -9.32
CA GLY A 483 8.29 -10.65 -9.53
C GLY A 483 8.41 -11.08 -11.00
N GLY A 484 8.99 -10.22 -11.86
CA GLY A 484 9.08 -10.43 -13.31
C GLY A 484 7.81 -10.07 -14.09
N ILE A 485 6.83 -9.44 -13.46
CA ILE A 485 5.60 -8.94 -14.09
C ILE A 485 5.75 -7.43 -14.34
N PRO A 486 5.41 -6.93 -15.54
CA PRO A 486 5.33 -5.50 -15.80
C PRO A 486 4.27 -4.84 -14.92
N MET A 487 4.71 -3.93 -14.05
CA MET A 487 3.86 -3.14 -13.16
C MET A 487 4.13 -1.66 -13.39
N GLY A 488 3.09 -0.85 -13.47
CA GLY A 488 3.25 0.59 -13.65
C GLY A 488 1.97 1.29 -14.08
N GLU A 489 2.10 2.57 -14.35
CA GLU A 489 1.01 3.38 -14.87
C GLU A 489 0.75 3.05 -16.34
N THR A 490 -0.51 2.95 -16.72
CA THR A 490 -0.88 2.78 -18.13
C THR A 490 -0.59 4.08 -18.87
N VAL A 491 0.18 3.97 -19.95
CA VAL A 491 0.35 5.09 -20.90
C VAL A 491 -0.86 5.08 -21.80
N GLU A 492 -1.65 6.14 -21.71
CA GLU A 492 -2.85 6.29 -22.55
C GLU A 492 -2.46 6.39 -24.01
N VAL A 493 -2.95 5.45 -24.80
CA VAL A 493 -2.83 5.40 -26.25
C VAL A 493 -4.24 5.23 -26.80
N GLY A 494 -4.65 5.97 -27.80
CA GLY A 494 -6.01 5.92 -28.33
C GLY A 494 -6.37 4.48 -28.76
N MET A 495 -5.77 4.00 -29.83
CA MET A 495 -5.86 2.60 -30.23
C MET A 495 -4.62 2.18 -31.03
N TRP A 496 -4.48 0.90 -31.28
CA TRP A 496 -3.44 0.37 -32.15
C TRP A 496 -4.05 -0.20 -33.44
N LEU A 497 -3.45 0.11 -34.57
CA LEU A 497 -3.81 -0.45 -35.86
C LEU A 497 -2.70 -1.37 -36.37
N ILE A 498 -3.04 -2.62 -36.73
CA ILE A 498 -2.11 -3.53 -37.36
C ILE A 498 -2.27 -3.51 -38.88
N ASN A 499 -1.19 -3.22 -39.54
CA ASN A 499 -1.05 -3.25 -40.99
C ASN A 499 -0.35 -4.54 -41.48
N ASN A 500 -0.86 -5.14 -42.51
CA ASN A 500 -0.31 -6.39 -43.12
C ASN A 500 0.07 -6.22 -44.57
N ASN A 501 0.64 -5.09 -44.95
CA ASN A 501 1.10 -4.84 -46.33
C ASN A 501 2.26 -5.75 -46.74
N LYS A 502 2.95 -6.34 -45.73
CA LYS A 502 3.96 -7.39 -45.88
C LYS A 502 3.60 -8.55 -44.96
N PRO A 503 2.93 -9.61 -45.42
CA PRO A 503 2.37 -10.64 -44.54
C PRO A 503 3.38 -11.35 -43.61
N ALA A 504 4.64 -11.49 -44.04
CA ALA A 504 5.69 -12.02 -43.15
C ALA A 504 6.25 -10.98 -42.14
N SER A 505 5.88 -9.71 -42.29
CA SER A 505 6.34 -8.62 -41.44
C SER A 505 5.23 -7.60 -41.18
N PRO A 506 4.09 -8.00 -40.58
CA PRO A 506 3.05 -7.06 -40.20
C PRO A 506 3.58 -6.09 -39.14
N TYR A 507 2.97 -4.89 -39.05
CA TYR A 507 3.37 -3.90 -38.07
C TYR A 507 2.17 -3.24 -37.42
N ALA A 508 2.32 -2.85 -36.14
CA ALA A 508 1.36 -2.09 -35.36
C ALA A 508 1.81 -0.64 -35.23
N VAL A 509 0.87 0.30 -35.36
CA VAL A 509 1.08 1.74 -35.14
C VAL A 509 0.07 2.25 -34.11
N PRO A 510 0.48 3.14 -33.19
CA PRO A 510 -0.45 3.80 -32.29
C PRO A 510 -1.19 4.91 -33.04
N LEU A 511 -2.49 5.02 -32.79
CA LEU A 511 -3.37 6.06 -33.34
C LEU A 511 -3.82 6.99 -32.22
N ASP A 512 -4.28 8.20 -32.57
CA ASP A 512 -4.94 9.08 -31.65
C ASP A 512 -6.36 8.62 -31.28
N GLU A 513 -7.03 9.37 -30.43
CA GLU A 513 -8.43 9.09 -30.00
C GLU A 513 -9.45 9.21 -31.15
N TYR A 514 -9.08 9.84 -32.27
CA TYR A 514 -9.89 9.98 -33.49
C TYR A 514 -9.59 8.93 -34.55
N GLY A 515 -8.58 8.07 -34.32
CA GLY A 515 -8.18 7.01 -35.23
C GLY A 515 -7.32 7.48 -36.41
N GLU A 516 -6.65 8.64 -36.27
CA GLU A 516 -5.72 9.16 -37.26
C GLU A 516 -4.30 8.60 -37.05
N ASP A 517 -3.55 8.42 -38.14
CA ASP A 517 -2.23 7.81 -38.14
C ASP A 517 -1.20 8.63 -37.34
N GLY A 518 -0.42 7.94 -36.51
CA GLY A 518 0.90 8.37 -36.13
C GLY A 518 1.03 9.28 -34.93
N MET A 519 0.42 8.95 -33.79
CA MET A 519 0.79 9.54 -32.49
C MET A 519 1.93 8.72 -31.84
N PRO A 520 3.21 9.05 -32.08
CA PRO A 520 4.33 8.36 -31.45
C PRO A 520 4.26 8.51 -29.94
N ILE A 521 4.50 7.42 -29.22
CA ILE A 521 4.55 7.40 -27.76
C ILE A 521 5.94 7.85 -27.34
N ASN A 522 6.03 8.99 -26.63
CA ASN A 522 7.29 9.48 -26.09
C ASN A 522 7.72 8.64 -24.89
N MET A 523 8.86 7.98 -24.99
CA MET A 523 9.45 7.14 -23.96
C MET A 523 10.44 7.95 -23.10
N ALA A 524 9.96 8.56 -22.00
CA ALA A 524 10.73 9.49 -21.17
C ALA A 524 12.07 8.93 -20.68
N ASP A 525 13.14 9.75 -20.70
CA ASP A 525 14.48 9.34 -20.27
C ASP A 525 14.49 8.86 -18.80
N GLY A 526 15.24 7.79 -18.57
CA GLY A 526 15.35 7.14 -17.25
C GLY A 526 14.12 6.35 -16.83
N LYS A 527 13.07 6.22 -17.68
CA LYS A 527 11.90 5.38 -17.41
C LYS A 527 11.97 4.07 -18.15
N THR A 528 11.35 3.03 -17.57
CA THR A 528 11.18 1.73 -18.22
C THR A 528 9.75 1.57 -18.69
N TYR A 529 9.58 1.06 -19.89
CA TYR A 529 8.28 0.82 -20.51
C TYR A 529 8.12 -0.64 -20.88
N PHE A 530 6.89 -1.14 -20.76
CA PHE A 530 6.51 -2.48 -21.19
C PHE A 530 5.40 -2.37 -22.21
N VAL A 531 5.56 -3.04 -23.34
CA VAL A 531 4.54 -3.14 -24.39
C VAL A 531 4.04 -4.57 -24.44
N ILE A 532 2.75 -4.76 -24.21
CA ILE A 532 2.10 -6.08 -24.12
C ILE A 532 1.15 -6.25 -25.29
N VAL A 533 1.48 -7.18 -26.20
CA VAL A 533 0.66 -7.54 -27.35
C VAL A 533 -0.16 -8.78 -27.01
N PRO A 534 -1.50 -8.73 -27.09
CA PRO A 534 -2.35 -9.85 -26.69
C PRO A 534 -2.07 -11.15 -27.45
N ALA A 535 -2.25 -12.28 -26.78
CA ALA A 535 -2.32 -13.59 -27.42
C ALA A 535 -3.42 -13.62 -28.48
N GLY A 536 -3.24 -14.41 -29.53
CA GLY A 536 -4.21 -14.54 -30.62
C GLY A 536 -4.36 -13.32 -31.54
N THR A 537 -3.39 -12.39 -31.52
CA THR A 537 -3.36 -11.24 -32.47
C THR A 537 -3.03 -11.67 -33.88
N PHE A 538 -2.14 -12.64 -34.03
CA PHE A 538 -1.68 -13.20 -35.31
C PHE A 538 -1.92 -14.70 -35.37
N LYS A 539 -2.12 -15.22 -36.61
CA LYS A 539 -2.15 -16.67 -36.89
C LYS A 539 -1.42 -16.99 -38.17
N ASN A 540 -0.88 -18.23 -38.29
CA ASN A 540 -0.34 -18.76 -39.52
C ASN A 540 -1.43 -19.43 -40.39
N ALA A 541 -1.02 -20.04 -41.51
CA ALA A 541 -1.93 -20.76 -42.43
C ALA A 541 -2.52 -22.04 -41.79
N ALA A 542 -1.84 -22.64 -40.81
CA ALA A 542 -2.32 -23.80 -40.05
C ALA A 542 -3.35 -23.43 -38.98
N GLY A 543 -3.51 -22.15 -38.69
CA GLY A 543 -4.40 -21.65 -37.64
C GLY A 543 -3.72 -21.45 -36.27
N ASP A 544 -2.42 -21.72 -36.18
CA ASP A 544 -1.66 -21.53 -34.92
C ASP A 544 -1.62 -20.04 -34.55
N LEU A 545 -1.81 -19.71 -33.28
CA LEU A 545 -1.94 -18.37 -32.77
C LEU A 545 -0.66 -17.94 -32.00
N ASN A 546 -0.38 -16.62 -31.94
CA ASN A 546 0.68 -16.13 -31.06
C ASN A 546 0.26 -16.20 -29.59
N GLU A 547 1.23 -16.49 -28.73
CA GLU A 547 1.15 -16.20 -27.27
C GLU A 547 1.18 -14.69 -27.01
N GLU A 548 0.91 -14.27 -25.77
CA GLU A 548 1.13 -12.90 -25.37
C GLU A 548 2.62 -12.53 -25.52
N ILE A 549 2.87 -11.37 -26.13
CA ILE A 549 4.23 -10.87 -26.36
C ILE A 549 4.44 -9.67 -25.43
N THR A 550 5.40 -9.78 -24.53
CA THR A 550 5.81 -8.68 -23.64
C THR A 550 7.19 -8.18 -24.06
N LEU A 551 7.30 -6.89 -24.35
CA LEU A 551 8.54 -6.21 -24.72
C LEU A 551 8.87 -5.15 -23.65
N GLN A 552 10.15 -5.02 -23.34
CA GLN A 552 10.67 -4.01 -22.41
C GLN A 552 11.50 -2.98 -23.16
N TYR A 553 11.31 -1.69 -22.89
CA TYR A 553 12.09 -0.61 -23.46
C TYR A 553 12.63 0.33 -22.39
N ALA A 554 13.84 0.84 -22.59
CA ALA A 554 14.38 1.94 -21.81
C ALA A 554 14.10 3.26 -22.52
N GLY A 555 13.39 4.16 -21.88
CA GLY A 555 13.06 5.46 -22.45
C GLY A 555 14.28 6.37 -22.54
N LYS A 556 14.37 7.15 -23.63
CA LYS A 556 15.44 8.13 -23.90
C LYS A 556 14.88 9.49 -24.37
N TRP A 557 13.57 9.67 -24.30
CA TRP A 557 12.96 10.94 -24.71
C TRP A 557 13.05 11.97 -23.59
N VAL A 558 13.62 13.12 -23.91
CA VAL A 558 13.65 14.28 -23.03
C VAL A 558 12.65 15.31 -23.58
N GLU A 559 11.69 15.68 -22.74
CA GLU A 559 10.69 16.67 -23.14
C GLU A 559 11.36 18.00 -23.52
N PRO A 560 11.24 18.47 -24.76
CA PRO A 560 11.76 19.79 -25.14
C PRO A 560 11.06 20.86 -24.29
N GLN A 561 11.84 21.81 -23.77
CA GLN A 561 11.31 22.89 -22.97
C GLN A 561 11.57 24.22 -23.66
N PHE A 562 10.54 25.05 -23.77
CA PHE A 562 10.65 26.41 -24.22
C PHE A 562 10.60 27.36 -23.03
N MET A 563 11.77 27.60 -22.41
CA MET A 563 11.92 28.39 -21.21
C MET A 563 12.71 29.65 -21.49
N PRO A 564 12.47 30.76 -20.75
CA PRO A 564 13.26 31.99 -20.93
C PRO A 564 14.71 31.75 -20.49
N ILE A 565 15.63 32.29 -21.28
CA ILE A 565 17.07 32.30 -20.99
C ILE A 565 17.49 33.50 -20.13
N ALA A 566 16.64 34.52 -20.03
CA ALA A 566 16.83 35.69 -19.16
C ALA A 566 15.50 36.34 -18.81
N VAL A 567 15.43 36.97 -17.65
CA VAL A 567 14.26 37.68 -17.13
C VAL A 567 14.70 39.06 -16.60
N SER A 568 13.93 40.10 -16.87
CA SER A 568 14.17 41.44 -16.33
C SER A 568 12.85 42.10 -15.90
N PRO A 569 12.67 42.54 -14.63
CA PRO A 569 13.66 42.41 -13.54
C PRO A 569 13.95 40.94 -13.21
N GLU A 570 15.17 40.66 -12.76
CA GLU A 570 15.58 39.29 -12.37
C GLU A 570 14.70 38.76 -11.23
N SER A 571 14.45 37.48 -11.24
CA SER A 571 13.76 36.80 -10.13
C SER A 571 14.58 36.94 -8.85
N GLY A 572 13.94 37.33 -7.76
CA GLY A 572 14.59 37.68 -6.51
C GLY A 572 14.86 39.17 -6.31
N SER A 573 14.54 40.00 -7.30
CA SER A 573 14.72 41.45 -7.20
C SER A 573 13.79 42.10 -6.17
N GLU A 574 14.30 43.15 -5.53
CA GLU A 574 13.50 44.08 -4.71
C GLU A 574 12.95 45.21 -5.59
N LEU A 575 11.63 45.35 -5.63
CA LEU A 575 10.92 46.30 -6.46
C LEU A 575 10.05 47.25 -5.61
N LYS A 576 9.88 48.49 -5.98
CA LYS A 576 8.86 49.37 -5.36
C LYS A 576 7.47 49.05 -5.89
N GLN A 577 7.39 48.75 -7.15
CA GLN A 577 6.18 48.35 -7.85
C GLN A 577 6.51 47.40 -8.99
N LEU A 578 5.56 46.55 -9.34
CA LEU A 578 5.66 45.66 -10.49
C LEU A 578 5.09 46.40 -11.71
N GLU A 579 5.92 46.58 -12.71
CA GLU A 579 5.56 47.24 -13.97
C GLU A 579 5.71 46.23 -15.10
N ASN A 580 6.79 46.33 -15.87
CA ASN A 580 7.09 45.46 -16.99
C ASN A 580 8.03 44.34 -16.59
N VAL A 581 7.68 43.10 -16.94
CA VAL A 581 8.56 41.97 -16.86
C VAL A 581 8.83 41.44 -18.26
N PHE A 582 10.10 41.35 -18.61
CA PHE A 582 10.54 40.84 -19.91
C PHE A 582 11.18 39.48 -19.74
N LEU A 583 10.66 38.48 -20.42
CA LEU A 583 11.24 37.15 -20.50
C LEU A 583 11.87 36.99 -21.88
N THR A 584 13.19 36.79 -21.93
CA THR A 584 13.93 36.65 -23.21
C THR A 584 14.07 35.16 -23.51
N PHE A 585 13.75 34.72 -24.70
CA PHE A 585 13.85 33.36 -25.20
C PHE A 585 14.94 33.23 -26.27
N GLU A 586 15.39 32.02 -26.57
CA GLU A 586 16.35 31.80 -27.68
C GLU A 586 15.77 32.19 -29.04
N SER A 587 14.46 32.01 -29.24
CA SER A 587 13.73 32.38 -30.44
C SER A 587 12.45 33.14 -30.09
N ALA A 588 11.86 33.81 -31.06
CA ALA A 588 10.62 34.56 -30.84
C ALA A 588 9.50 33.65 -30.31
N PRO A 589 8.92 33.95 -29.15
CA PRO A 589 7.80 33.17 -28.59
C PRO A 589 6.52 33.49 -29.40
N LYS A 590 5.63 32.50 -29.49
CA LYS A 590 4.23 32.69 -29.89
C LYS A 590 3.36 32.53 -28.66
N LYS A 591 2.35 33.36 -28.48
CA LYS A 591 1.40 33.26 -27.35
C LYS A 591 0.14 32.50 -27.75
N VAL A 592 -0.45 31.75 -26.81
CA VAL A 592 -1.77 31.16 -27.03
C VAL A 592 -2.85 32.22 -26.93
N TYR A 593 -4.04 31.97 -27.47
CA TYR A 593 -5.14 32.93 -27.53
C TYR A 593 -5.51 33.53 -26.15
N ASN A 594 -5.48 32.71 -25.09
CA ASN A 594 -5.78 33.12 -23.73
C ASN A 594 -4.53 33.25 -22.83
N CYS A 595 -3.40 33.67 -23.39
CA CYS A 595 -2.12 33.75 -22.66
C CYS A 595 -2.20 34.64 -21.41
N SER A 596 -2.91 35.79 -21.52
CA SER A 596 -3.10 36.75 -20.42
C SER A 596 -3.79 36.08 -19.19
N SER A 597 -4.79 35.26 -19.39
CA SER A 597 -5.49 34.56 -18.31
C SER A 597 -4.64 33.50 -17.60
N LYS A 598 -3.46 33.15 -18.12
CA LYS A 598 -2.49 32.26 -17.54
C LYS A 598 -1.41 32.97 -16.71
N VAL A 599 -1.49 34.30 -16.59
CA VAL A 599 -0.58 35.11 -15.78
C VAL A 599 -1.26 35.45 -14.46
N LYS A 600 -0.55 35.28 -13.34
CA LYS A 600 -1.05 35.59 -12.01
C LYS A 600 0.07 36.13 -11.14
N LEU A 601 -0.28 37.08 -10.24
CA LEU A 601 0.60 37.50 -9.16
C LEU A 601 0.04 37.00 -7.84
N ILE A 602 0.84 36.24 -7.12
CA ILE A 602 0.46 35.66 -5.83
C ILE A 602 1.29 36.29 -4.72
N GLU A 603 0.62 36.98 -3.79
CA GLU A 603 1.20 37.42 -2.53
C GLU A 603 1.15 36.27 -1.54
N GLY A 604 2.32 35.76 -1.10
CA GLY A 604 2.35 34.60 -0.21
C GLY A 604 3.73 33.97 -0.07
N THR A 605 3.76 32.66 0.02
CA THR A 605 4.96 31.84 0.23
C THR A 605 5.13 30.79 -0.86
N LEU A 606 6.30 30.18 -0.92
CA LEU A 606 6.58 29.06 -1.84
C LEU A 606 6.59 27.75 -1.05
N GLU A 607 5.63 26.89 -1.32
CA GLU A 607 5.53 25.55 -0.72
C GLU A 607 5.80 24.48 -1.79
N ASN A 608 6.84 23.68 -1.60
CA ASN A 608 7.27 22.64 -2.57
C ASN A 608 7.43 23.17 -4.02
N GLY A 609 7.90 24.41 -4.17
CA GLY A 609 8.07 25.04 -5.48
C GLY A 609 6.79 25.64 -6.08
N VAL A 610 5.65 25.56 -5.40
CA VAL A 610 4.37 26.13 -5.83
C VAL A 610 4.05 27.37 -4.99
N PRO A 611 3.76 28.53 -5.61
CA PRO A 611 3.31 29.72 -4.90
C PRO A 611 1.94 29.48 -4.23
N VAL A 612 1.86 29.74 -2.93
CA VAL A 612 0.63 29.64 -2.13
C VAL A 612 0.36 30.97 -1.47
N GLY A 613 -0.84 31.51 -1.67
CA GLY A 613 -1.23 32.78 -1.10
C GLY A 613 -2.42 33.43 -1.80
N LYS A 614 -2.53 34.75 -1.65
CA LYS A 614 -3.62 35.54 -2.23
C LYS A 614 -3.23 36.02 -3.63
N GLU A 615 -4.06 35.72 -4.63
CA GLU A 615 -3.94 36.35 -5.96
C GLU A 615 -4.26 37.85 -5.85
N THR A 616 -3.40 38.71 -6.42
CA THR A 616 -3.55 40.15 -6.38
C THR A 616 -3.26 40.79 -7.74
N MET A 617 -3.99 41.85 -8.04
CA MET A 617 -3.79 42.66 -9.26
C MET A 617 -3.56 44.15 -8.95
N GLY A 618 -3.62 44.56 -7.64
CA GLY A 618 -3.61 45.97 -7.28
C GLY A 618 -4.78 46.71 -7.90
N ASP A 619 -4.51 47.83 -8.56
CA ASP A 619 -5.50 48.64 -9.27
C ASP A 619 -5.57 48.28 -10.78
N ALA A 620 -4.86 47.24 -11.22
CA ALA A 620 -4.89 46.77 -12.60
C ALA A 620 -6.11 45.87 -12.87
N ASP A 621 -6.65 45.93 -14.10
CA ASP A 621 -7.82 45.16 -14.51
C ASP A 621 -7.43 43.81 -15.10
N GLU A 622 -6.31 43.75 -15.84
CA GLU A 622 -5.87 42.54 -16.54
C GLU A 622 -4.34 42.45 -16.69
N TRP A 623 -3.84 41.26 -17.03
CA TRP A 623 -2.48 41.08 -17.47
C TRP A 623 -2.37 41.26 -18.97
N ILE A 624 -1.47 42.15 -19.38
CA ILE A 624 -1.17 42.36 -20.79
C ILE A 624 0.11 41.63 -21.16
N VAL A 625 0.01 40.79 -22.20
CA VAL A 625 1.13 39.99 -22.69
C VAL A 625 1.42 40.29 -24.13
N ASN A 626 2.60 40.88 -24.41
CA ASN A 626 3.06 41.24 -25.74
C ASN A 626 4.29 40.45 -26.15
N VAL A 627 4.44 40.22 -27.44
CA VAL A 627 5.67 39.65 -28.03
C VAL A 627 6.43 40.77 -28.72
N VAL A 628 7.68 40.98 -28.30
CA VAL A 628 8.56 42.01 -28.85
C VAL A 628 9.90 41.36 -29.24
N GLY A 629 10.07 41.01 -30.50
CA GLY A 629 11.21 40.22 -30.96
C GLY A 629 11.25 38.85 -30.32
N ASN A 630 12.37 38.51 -29.68
CA ASN A 630 12.50 37.24 -28.92
C ASN A 630 12.12 37.39 -27.43
N LYS A 631 11.41 38.47 -27.06
CA LYS A 631 10.98 38.73 -25.68
C LYS A 631 9.47 38.61 -25.55
N LEU A 632 9.03 38.08 -24.43
CA LEU A 632 7.67 38.20 -23.92
C LEU A 632 7.67 39.36 -22.91
N GLN A 633 6.87 40.39 -23.15
CA GLN A 633 6.60 41.47 -22.21
C GLN A 633 5.30 41.14 -21.47
N VAL A 634 5.35 41.14 -20.14
CA VAL A 634 4.20 40.93 -19.26
C VAL A 634 4.08 42.11 -18.33
N PHE A 635 2.92 42.74 -18.29
CA PHE A 635 2.66 43.84 -17.38
C PHE A 635 1.19 43.93 -16.98
N PRO A 636 0.90 44.48 -15.78
CA PRO A 636 -0.46 44.74 -15.35
C PRO A 636 -0.98 46.01 -16.05
N GLY A 637 -2.20 45.97 -16.55
CA GLY A 637 -2.80 47.05 -17.27
C GLY A 637 -4.27 47.26 -16.93
N ASP A 638 -4.84 48.40 -17.46
CA ASP A 638 -6.26 48.67 -17.41
C ASP A 638 -6.98 48.15 -18.68
N LEU A 639 -8.30 48.35 -18.75
CA LEU A 639 -9.13 47.93 -19.88
C LEU A 639 -8.78 48.59 -21.20
N ASP A 640 -8.09 49.73 -21.17
CA ASP A 640 -7.61 50.48 -22.35
C ASP A 640 -6.17 50.11 -22.73
N TYR A 641 -5.60 49.04 -22.10
CA TYR A 641 -4.23 48.53 -22.30
C TYR A 641 -3.11 49.46 -21.85
N TYR A 642 -3.38 50.43 -20.95
CA TYR A 642 -2.34 51.24 -20.33
C TYR A 642 -1.71 50.53 -19.14
N LEU A 643 -0.40 50.70 -18.97
CA LEU A 643 0.34 50.16 -17.84
C LEU A 643 -0.20 50.72 -16.52
N THR A 644 -0.67 49.85 -15.65
CA THR A 644 -1.12 50.17 -14.30
C THR A 644 -0.24 49.44 -13.28
N PRO A 645 0.82 50.11 -12.75
CA PRO A 645 1.78 49.44 -11.87
C PRO A 645 1.14 48.90 -10.60
N ILE A 646 1.54 47.70 -10.18
CA ILE A 646 1.13 47.12 -8.90
C ILE A 646 2.15 47.50 -7.82
N VAL A 647 1.72 48.30 -6.83
CA VAL A 647 2.56 48.71 -5.71
C VAL A 647 2.74 47.48 -4.77
N LEU A 648 4.00 47.15 -4.45
CA LEU A 648 4.32 46.05 -3.60
C LEU A 648 4.41 46.49 -2.13
N GLU A 649 3.73 45.77 -1.22
CA GLU A 649 3.71 46.12 0.20
C GLU A 649 4.97 45.59 0.91
N LYS A 650 5.54 46.41 1.79
CA LYS A 650 6.77 46.10 2.56
C LYS A 650 6.61 44.80 3.36
N ASN A 651 7.66 44.01 3.41
CA ASN A 651 7.73 42.72 4.10
C ASN A 651 6.84 41.62 3.54
N LYS A 652 6.39 41.77 2.28
CA LYS A 652 5.65 40.73 1.59
C LYS A 652 6.46 40.17 0.41
N GLU A 653 6.23 38.89 0.12
CA GLU A 653 6.78 38.20 -1.04
C GLU A 653 5.70 38.09 -2.11
N TYR A 654 6.11 38.25 -3.35
CA TYR A 654 5.24 38.18 -4.52
C TYR A 654 5.80 37.18 -5.54
N TYR A 655 4.94 36.41 -6.12
CA TYR A 655 5.31 35.41 -7.13
C TYR A 655 4.51 35.71 -8.41
N LEU A 656 5.19 36.16 -9.47
CA LEU A 656 4.59 36.24 -10.79
C LEU A 656 4.66 34.84 -11.42
N VAL A 657 3.50 34.27 -11.69
CA VAL A 657 3.34 32.95 -12.27
C VAL A 657 2.86 33.10 -13.70
N ILE A 658 3.60 32.55 -14.65
CA ILE A 658 3.14 32.36 -16.02
C ILE A 658 2.85 30.86 -16.18
N GLY A 659 1.58 30.56 -16.39
CA GLY A 659 1.08 29.20 -16.42
C GLY A 659 1.71 28.35 -17.53
N GLU A 660 1.58 27.07 -17.36
CA GLU A 660 1.99 26.08 -18.35
C GLU A 660 1.26 26.28 -19.67
N ARG A 661 1.95 26.07 -20.79
CA ARG A 661 1.41 26.23 -22.14
C ARG A 661 0.84 27.63 -22.42
N ALA A 662 1.44 28.67 -21.86
CA ALA A 662 1.08 30.06 -22.14
C ALA A 662 1.73 30.57 -23.45
N VAL A 663 2.96 30.13 -23.72
CA VAL A 663 3.73 30.46 -24.91
C VAL A 663 4.41 29.23 -25.51
N TYR A 664 4.75 29.30 -26.79
CA TYR A 664 5.39 28.19 -27.50
C TYR A 664 6.38 28.69 -28.57
N SER A 665 7.34 27.86 -28.95
CA SER A 665 8.33 28.08 -29.99
C SER A 665 7.74 27.96 -31.41
N ALA A 666 8.52 28.28 -32.41
CA ALA A 666 8.16 28.07 -33.83
C ALA A 666 7.94 26.58 -34.16
N SER A 667 8.58 25.66 -33.39
CA SER A 667 8.43 24.18 -33.46
C SER A 667 7.35 23.62 -32.54
N ASN A 668 6.44 24.45 -32.06
CA ASN A 668 5.33 24.06 -31.18
C ASN A 668 5.73 23.46 -29.82
N VAL A 669 6.93 23.75 -29.34
CA VAL A 669 7.37 23.40 -27.99
C VAL A 669 6.84 24.44 -27.02
N TYR A 670 6.10 24.01 -25.99
CA TYR A 670 5.45 24.87 -25.01
C TYR A 670 6.35 25.14 -23.79
N ASN A 671 6.07 26.27 -23.07
CA ASN A 671 6.69 26.51 -21.77
C ASN A 671 6.09 25.62 -20.68
N LYS A 672 6.91 25.25 -19.70
CA LYS A 672 6.43 24.84 -18.36
C LYS A 672 6.06 26.06 -17.54
N GLN A 673 5.44 25.85 -16.39
CA GLN A 673 5.14 26.94 -15.47
C GLN A 673 6.42 27.73 -15.12
N ILE A 674 6.35 29.04 -15.26
CA ILE A 674 7.43 29.97 -14.90
C ILE A 674 7.01 30.69 -13.63
N VAL A 675 7.84 30.66 -12.60
CA VAL A 675 7.60 31.31 -11.31
C VAL A 675 8.73 32.31 -11.05
N LEU A 676 8.41 33.59 -10.93
CA LEU A 676 9.37 34.67 -10.67
C LEU A 676 9.05 35.28 -9.31
N LYS A 677 10.03 35.33 -8.42
CA LYS A 677 9.89 35.90 -7.07
C LYS A 677 10.27 37.36 -7.06
N TYR A 678 9.48 38.22 -6.40
CA TYR A 678 9.79 39.63 -6.13
C TYR A 678 9.48 39.98 -4.67
N THR A 679 10.24 40.96 -4.13
CA THR A 679 10.00 41.47 -2.79
C THR A 679 9.88 43.00 -2.85
N ALA A 680 9.16 43.59 -1.92
CA ALA A 680 9.03 45.02 -1.87
C ALA A 680 10.31 45.70 -1.37
N LYS A 681 10.81 46.67 -2.13
CA LYS A 681 11.97 47.48 -1.72
C LYS A 681 11.63 48.34 -0.50
N GLY A 682 12.36 48.09 0.62
CA GLY A 682 12.24 48.92 1.82
C GLY A 682 12.59 50.35 1.51
N SER A 683 11.77 51.37 1.91
CA SER A 683 12.23 52.74 2.01
C SER A 683 13.41 52.78 2.96
N SER A 684 14.50 53.42 2.58
CA SER A 684 15.74 53.57 3.36
C SER A 684 15.53 54.17 4.76
N GLY A 685 15.12 53.32 5.69
CA GLY A 685 15.36 53.47 7.11
C GLY A 685 16.28 52.30 7.42
N VAL A 686 17.47 52.61 7.88
CA VAL A 686 18.43 51.60 8.33
C VAL A 686 17.80 50.88 9.54
N GLU A 687 17.10 49.81 9.27
CA GLU A 687 16.95 48.72 10.23
C GLU A 687 18.12 47.79 9.99
N VAL A 688 19.14 47.91 10.85
CA VAL A 688 20.20 46.92 10.98
C VAL A 688 19.51 45.65 11.39
N VAL A 689 19.14 44.81 10.44
CA VAL A 689 18.98 43.40 10.72
C VAL A 689 20.41 42.91 10.93
N GLU A 690 20.74 42.60 12.20
CA GLU A 690 21.96 41.92 12.55
C GLU A 690 22.07 40.64 11.71
N THR A 691 22.76 40.77 10.56
CA THR A 691 23.24 39.61 9.85
C THR A 691 24.63 39.33 10.39
N ASP A 692 24.75 38.27 11.18
CA ASP A 692 26.00 37.80 11.78
C ASP A 692 27.14 37.57 10.75
N ALA A 693 26.88 37.70 9.48
CA ALA A 693 27.87 37.58 8.42
C ALA A 693 27.39 38.15 7.08
N TYR A 694 28.30 38.80 6.34
CA TYR A 694 28.12 39.18 4.94
C TYR A 694 29.13 38.46 4.05
N VAL A 695 28.77 38.29 2.77
CA VAL A 695 29.65 37.73 1.76
C VAL A 695 29.64 38.67 0.55
N VAL A 696 30.80 39.19 0.17
CA VAL A 696 30.97 40.15 -0.94
C VAL A 696 31.98 39.62 -1.94
N LYS A 697 31.70 39.83 -3.22
CA LYS A 697 32.64 39.62 -4.30
C LYS A 697 33.49 40.90 -4.44
N ASN A 698 34.79 40.74 -4.43
CA ASN A 698 35.75 41.83 -4.64
C ASN A 698 36.79 41.44 -5.71
N GLY A 699 36.45 41.68 -6.99
CA GLY A 699 37.27 41.24 -8.10
C GLY A 699 37.26 39.74 -8.31
N ASP A 700 38.44 39.10 -8.20
CA ASP A 700 38.65 37.64 -8.21
C ASP A 700 38.71 37.03 -6.77
N ALA A 701 38.29 37.78 -5.77
CA ALA A 701 38.25 37.40 -4.40
C ALA A 701 36.84 37.30 -3.83
N ILE A 702 36.65 36.46 -2.83
CA ILE A 702 35.48 36.43 -1.96
C ILE A 702 35.88 36.92 -0.57
N GLU A 703 35.23 37.98 -0.11
CA GLU A 703 35.39 38.52 1.22
C GLU A 703 34.17 38.15 2.07
N VAL A 704 34.40 37.62 3.24
CA VAL A 704 33.37 37.16 4.17
C VAL A 704 33.59 37.84 5.52
N GLY A 705 32.73 38.80 5.87
CA GLY A 705 32.74 39.38 7.20
C GLY A 705 31.83 38.63 8.15
N VAL A 706 32.27 38.41 9.38
CA VAL A 706 31.52 37.73 10.44
C VAL A 706 31.57 38.53 11.75
N THR A 707 30.52 38.49 12.52
CA THR A 707 30.51 39.03 13.90
C THR A 707 30.68 37.88 14.89
N GLY A 708 31.89 37.77 15.45
CA GLY A 708 32.26 36.70 16.40
C GLY A 708 32.89 35.48 15.70
N GLU A 709 33.37 34.53 16.52
CA GLU A 709 34.07 33.36 16.05
C GLU A 709 33.26 32.51 15.06
N ALA A 710 33.76 32.31 13.85
CA ALA A 710 33.19 31.49 12.80
C ALA A 710 34.27 30.79 11.99
N THR A 711 33.89 29.67 11.38
CA THR A 711 34.70 29.01 10.34
C THR A 711 34.06 29.23 8.99
N VAL A 712 34.81 29.80 8.07
CA VAL A 712 34.38 30.07 6.69
C VAL A 712 35.00 29.03 5.76
N GLN A 713 34.18 28.31 5.04
CA GLN A 713 34.57 27.29 4.08
C GLN A 713 34.09 27.68 2.68
N VAL A 714 34.93 27.60 1.68
CA VAL A 714 34.59 27.89 0.28
C VAL A 714 34.79 26.65 -0.57
N PHE A 715 33.74 26.32 -1.32
CA PHE A 715 33.72 25.16 -2.21
C PHE A 715 33.51 25.62 -3.65
N ASN A 716 34.18 25.02 -4.63
CA ASN A 716 33.91 25.24 -6.04
C ASN A 716 32.65 24.49 -6.52
N ALA A 717 32.24 24.67 -7.77
CA ALA A 717 31.07 24.05 -8.37
C ALA A 717 31.11 22.49 -8.38
N ALA A 718 32.29 21.89 -8.29
CA ALA A 718 32.45 20.43 -8.18
C ALA A 718 32.39 19.93 -6.73
N GLY A 719 32.08 20.81 -5.73
CA GLY A 719 32.02 20.47 -4.33
C GLY A 719 33.40 20.30 -3.63
N VAL A 720 34.47 20.68 -4.31
CA VAL A 720 35.81 20.63 -3.73
C VAL A 720 36.06 21.88 -2.88
N MET A 721 36.50 21.70 -1.64
CA MET A 721 36.83 22.81 -0.75
C MET A 721 38.11 23.49 -1.23
N VAL A 722 38.02 24.78 -1.56
CA VAL A 722 39.13 25.60 -2.05
C VAL A 722 39.62 26.61 -1.01
N GLY A 723 38.88 26.74 0.10
CA GLY A 723 39.31 27.61 1.21
C GLY A 723 38.62 27.19 2.53
N ASN A 724 39.33 27.35 3.65
CA ASN A 724 38.82 27.09 4.99
C ASN A 724 39.58 27.99 5.98
N VAL A 725 38.93 28.97 6.55
CA VAL A 725 39.52 29.96 7.47
C VAL A 725 38.66 30.09 8.70
N ALA A 726 39.25 30.02 9.89
CA ALA A 726 38.61 30.41 11.14
C ALA A 726 38.89 31.90 11.39
N THR A 727 37.85 32.70 11.55
CA THR A 727 37.97 34.15 11.76
C THR A 727 36.93 34.63 12.76
N ALA A 728 37.18 35.77 13.38
CA ALA A 728 36.23 36.49 14.22
C ALA A 728 35.81 37.85 13.62
N ASP A 729 36.33 38.19 12.44
CA ASP A 729 36.08 39.45 11.75
C ASP A 729 35.90 39.23 10.24
N VAL A 730 36.96 39.22 9.47
CA VAL A 730 36.91 39.07 8.01
C VAL A 730 37.82 37.93 7.54
N ALA A 731 37.32 37.12 6.59
CA ALA A 731 38.07 36.13 5.85
C ALA A 731 38.08 36.51 4.36
N THR A 732 39.25 36.55 3.72
CA THR A 732 39.38 36.81 2.28
C THR A 732 39.99 35.60 1.58
N PHE A 733 39.39 35.23 0.45
CA PHE A 733 39.82 34.14 -0.41
C PHE A 733 40.16 34.71 -1.81
N ASP A 734 41.42 34.90 -2.07
CA ASP A 734 41.98 35.51 -3.28
C ASP A 734 42.32 34.48 -4.37
N GLY A 735 42.49 34.95 -5.60
CA GLY A 735 43.01 34.15 -6.72
C GLY A 735 42.04 33.03 -7.16
N LEU A 736 40.79 33.20 -6.97
CA LEU A 736 39.78 32.25 -7.41
C LEU A 736 39.48 32.39 -8.91
N ASN A 737 39.45 31.30 -9.64
CA ASN A 737 39.13 31.28 -11.05
C ASN A 737 37.64 31.67 -11.28
N SER A 738 37.31 32.23 -12.47
CA SER A 738 35.94 32.46 -12.83
C SER A 738 35.08 31.22 -12.68
N GLY A 739 34.01 31.31 -11.91
CA GLY A 739 33.14 30.17 -11.61
C GLY A 739 32.14 30.47 -10.50
N VAL A 740 31.37 29.44 -10.12
CA VAL A 740 30.41 29.52 -9.01
C VAL A 740 31.00 28.84 -7.80
N TYR A 741 30.96 29.55 -6.68
CA TYR A 741 31.43 29.07 -5.39
C TYR A 741 30.31 29.03 -4.34
N VAL A 742 30.41 28.11 -3.44
CA VAL A 742 29.52 27.97 -2.27
C VAL A 742 30.34 28.30 -1.02
N VAL A 743 29.96 29.38 -0.34
CA VAL A 743 30.54 29.81 0.92
C VAL A 743 29.68 29.31 2.06
N ARG A 744 30.26 28.53 2.93
CA ARG A 744 29.62 28.01 4.15
C ARG A 744 30.26 28.63 5.37
N ILE A 745 29.45 29.31 6.18
CA ILE A 745 29.87 29.97 7.42
C ILE A 745 29.27 29.22 8.58
N VAL A 746 30.11 28.72 9.45
CA VAL A 746 29.74 27.96 10.65
C VAL A 746 30.10 28.76 11.88
N SER A 747 29.12 29.22 12.66
CA SER A 747 29.29 29.98 13.90
C SER A 747 28.50 29.33 15.05
N LYS A 748 28.61 29.88 16.25
CA LYS A 748 27.77 29.48 17.40
C LYS A 748 26.29 29.75 17.18
N ALA A 749 25.94 30.71 16.30
CA ALA A 749 24.57 31.05 15.95
C ALA A 749 23.94 30.08 14.90
N GLY A 750 24.75 29.22 14.24
CA GLY A 750 24.31 28.25 13.25
C GLY A 750 25.18 28.21 12.00
N VAL A 751 24.62 27.64 10.92
CA VAL A 751 25.31 27.51 9.62
C VAL A 751 24.59 28.34 8.57
N LYS A 752 25.31 29.25 7.92
CA LYS A 752 24.85 30.04 6.77
C LYS A 752 25.57 29.58 5.51
N THR A 753 24.87 29.50 4.40
CA THR A 753 25.47 29.12 3.10
C THR A 753 25.06 30.13 2.06
N VAL A 754 26.04 30.67 1.32
CA VAL A 754 25.87 31.69 0.30
C VAL A 754 26.51 31.23 -1.01
N LYS A 755 25.88 31.48 -2.14
CA LYS A 755 26.40 31.18 -3.47
C LYS A 755 26.97 32.44 -4.09
N VAL A 756 28.20 32.41 -4.56
CA VAL A 756 28.93 33.55 -5.13
C VAL A 756 29.44 33.18 -6.51
N ALA A 757 29.23 34.04 -7.50
CA ALA A 757 29.82 33.88 -8.82
C ALA A 757 30.98 34.87 -8.99
N ILE A 758 32.18 34.34 -9.33
CA ILE A 758 33.38 35.13 -9.65
C ILE A 758 33.56 35.24 -11.16
#